data_beccf16afef04f8632bff9bd908ebfc2
#
_entry.id   beccf16afef04f8632bff9bd908ebfc2
#
_cell.length_a   1.000
_cell.length_b   1.000
_cell.length_c   1.000
_cell.angle_alpha   90.00
_cell.angle_beta   90.00
_cell.angle_gamma   90.00
#
_symmetry.space_group_name_H-M   'P 1'
#
loop_
_entity.id
_entity.type
_entity.pdbx_description
1 polymer ?
#
loop_
_entity_poly.entity_id
_entity_poly.type
_entity_poly.pdbx_seq_one_letter_code
_entity_poly.pdbx_strand_id
1 'polypeptide(L)'
;MDKPKKVSRRSFAKKSAAIAATGVLAPQILNAKTSKTNTATDDYDYIVVGSGAGGGPLAANLARNGFKVLVLEAGTKDPKTETYQIPAYHAFASEDEALSWSYYVKHYSGDRDQLDSKYVPGKGILYPRGATIGGSTAVNALITVYPHASDFEYIAELTGDESWRAEHMRSYFEKLENCEYLLTHEALREDHGINGWLPTNYQNFDLGTLLENLYLAGVIKANLDHNGKNIFDLIFNEKSFDVNKRAFENGDEGAVLIPLTMDSNASRHSVREYLLNTQEQYPDNLTIITDALVTKVVFNENKEAIGVEYMTGANLYEADPKYSASSGSEETLFVSAAKEVILSAGAFNTPQLLQLSGIGEAALLEEKGIEVIQDLPGVGKNLQDRYEIGMTYGLKGEILESCTFSEGNDNCLNNYTNNAAGAYTSNGAVAANIKRSNPELKNPDLFNFCLTSDFKGYYPGYSESIRTTKDKLTWAILKGHTENTAGEVNIRSTNPRETPDINFKYFNDGTDFEGNDMQALISGLDNIRDLMRNSKVDYTLTGEVWPGEEIATNEEKKDFIAREAWGHHACGTCRIGNGGTNDVLDSNFKVRGVSNLRVVDASVFPKIPGFFIAVPIFLVSEKATDAILTDAGVERKDNIIINKLNQFTRARAENILKVTTSPNPCVDSIQFSMNTTENSGLLCIVDTKGQIIYNETYQKSSALSVDTSRFPSGTYVYMLTIGSTRRTGKFMKK
;
A
#
# COMPACT_ATOMS: atom_id res chain seq x y z
N MET A 1 -55.92 -33.30 -21.73
CA MET A 1 -56.16 -34.71 -21.31
C MET A 1 -54.75 -35.26 -21.01
N ASP A 2 -54.27 -35.51 -19.84
CA ASP A 2 -54.80 -35.89 -18.58
C ASP A 2 -54.04 -35.27 -17.39
N LYS A 3 -54.75 -35.14 -16.28
CA LYS A 3 -54.33 -34.52 -15.02
C LYS A 3 -53.51 -35.44 -14.11
N PRO A 4 -52.83 -34.92 -13.12
CA PRO A 4 -51.89 -35.67 -12.25
C PRO A 4 -52.55 -36.41 -11.10
N LYS A 5 -51.94 -37.50 -10.67
CA LYS A 5 -52.38 -38.24 -9.46
C LYS A 5 -51.57 -37.74 -8.24
N LYS A 6 -52.37 -37.26 -7.26
CA LYS A 6 -51.97 -37.07 -5.86
C LYS A 6 -51.77 -38.44 -5.19
N VAL A 7 -50.71 -38.57 -4.37
CA VAL A 7 -50.66 -39.61 -3.33
C VAL A 7 -50.44 -38.96 -1.96
N SER A 8 -51.24 -39.45 -1.04
CA SER A 8 -51.68 -38.97 0.24
C SER A 8 -50.68 -39.27 1.37
N ARG A 9 -50.76 -38.37 2.36
CA ARG A 9 -50.21 -38.58 3.71
C ARG A 9 -50.92 -39.69 4.41
N ARG A 10 -50.18 -40.64 5.03
CA ARG A 10 -50.48 -41.32 6.30
C ARG A 10 -49.63 -42.58 6.51
N SER A 11 -48.74 -42.52 7.48
CA SER A 11 -48.68 -43.49 8.54
C SER A 11 -47.68 -43.10 9.59
N PHE A 12 -48.24 -42.42 10.56
CA PHE A 12 -47.60 -42.12 11.84
C PHE A 12 -48.21 -43.04 12.89
N ALA A 13 -47.42 -43.41 13.87
CA ALA A 13 -47.79 -43.95 15.18
C ALA A 13 -47.70 -45.50 15.40
N LYS A 14 -46.83 -45.78 16.29
CA LYS A 14 -46.98 -46.45 17.58
C LYS A 14 -45.78 -47.32 17.92
N LYS A 15 -45.01 -46.98 18.96
CA LYS A 15 -45.16 -47.64 20.27
C LYS A 15 -44.26 -46.99 21.31
N SER A 16 -44.92 -46.39 22.29
CA SER A 16 -44.38 -46.07 23.59
C SER A 16 -44.49 -47.32 24.50
N ALA A 17 -43.48 -47.55 25.33
CA ALA A 17 -43.66 -48.18 26.63
C ALA A 17 -42.49 -47.88 27.55
N ALA A 18 -42.77 -47.29 28.71
CA ALA A 18 -41.90 -46.95 29.79
C ALA A 18 -41.49 -48.17 30.62
N ILE A 19 -40.30 -48.08 31.27
CA ILE A 19 -40.10 -48.64 32.62
C ILE A 19 -39.01 -47.76 33.29
N ALA A 20 -39.38 -47.25 34.47
CA ALA A 20 -38.47 -46.56 35.44
C ALA A 20 -37.77 -47.59 36.33
N ALA A 21 -36.54 -47.37 36.66
CA ALA A 21 -35.91 -47.84 37.91
C ALA A 21 -34.67 -47.02 38.25
N THR A 22 -34.65 -46.55 39.45
CA THR A 22 -33.68 -45.83 40.26
C THR A 22 -32.29 -46.44 40.33
N GLY A 23 -31.26 -45.57 40.38
CA GLY A 23 -30.05 -45.92 41.09
C GLY A 23 -28.75 -45.28 40.65
N VAL A 24 -28.22 -44.41 41.51
CA VAL A 24 -26.79 -44.13 41.78
C VAL A 24 -26.05 -43.24 40.76
N LEU A 25 -25.74 -42.03 41.22
CA LEU A 25 -24.81 -41.04 40.66
C LEU A 25 -23.36 -41.58 40.69
N ALA A 26 -22.77 -41.68 39.50
CA ALA A 26 -21.33 -41.65 39.30
C ALA A 26 -21.05 -40.62 38.20
N PRO A 27 -19.97 -39.84 38.28
CA PRO A 27 -19.69 -38.81 37.28
C PRO A 27 -19.34 -39.48 35.94
N GLN A 28 -20.19 -39.30 34.96
CA GLN A 28 -19.84 -39.66 33.58
C GLN A 28 -18.92 -38.63 33.00
N ILE A 29 -17.69 -39.04 32.76
CA ILE A 29 -16.75 -38.43 31.84
C ILE A 29 -17.50 -38.38 30.49
N LEU A 30 -17.85 -37.15 30.05
CA LEU A 30 -18.34 -36.92 28.71
C LEU A 30 -17.19 -37.24 27.72
N ASN A 31 -17.20 -38.43 27.15
CA ASN A 31 -16.50 -38.69 25.92
C ASN A 31 -17.15 -37.81 24.84
N ALA A 32 -16.47 -36.69 24.56
CA ALA A 32 -16.74 -35.98 23.33
C ALA A 32 -16.59 -36.96 22.17
N LYS A 33 -17.69 -37.24 21.48
CA LYS A 33 -17.60 -37.90 20.18
C LYS A 33 -16.74 -37.07 19.29
N THR A 34 -15.51 -37.50 19.05
CA THR A 34 -14.69 -37.07 17.93
C THR A 34 -15.54 -37.28 16.69
N SER A 35 -16.05 -36.19 16.13
CA SER A 35 -16.53 -36.19 14.75
C SER A 35 -15.34 -36.68 13.91
N LYS A 36 -15.59 -37.58 12.99
CA LYS A 36 -14.58 -37.99 12.02
C LYS A 36 -14.15 -36.74 11.24
N THR A 37 -13.09 -36.10 11.70
CA THR A 37 -12.30 -35.15 10.89
C THR A 37 -11.80 -35.97 9.71
N ASN A 38 -12.18 -35.61 8.50
CA ASN A 38 -11.43 -35.96 7.33
C ASN A 38 -10.01 -35.44 7.60
N THR A 39 -9.11 -36.34 7.96
CA THR A 39 -7.67 -36.03 8.05
C THR A 39 -7.22 -35.71 6.64
N ALA A 40 -7.17 -34.42 6.31
CA ALA A 40 -6.32 -33.98 5.23
C ALA A 40 -4.89 -34.42 5.61
N THR A 41 -4.28 -35.16 4.74
CA THR A 41 -2.89 -35.60 4.86
C THR A 41 -2.00 -34.38 5.09
N ASP A 42 -0.88 -34.53 5.83
CA ASP A 42 0.15 -33.51 6.08
C ASP A 42 0.83 -33.06 4.76
N ASP A 43 0.07 -32.41 3.88
CA ASP A 43 0.51 -32.12 2.52
C ASP A 43 1.29 -30.80 2.42
N TYR A 44 1.29 -29.96 3.48
CA TYR A 44 1.94 -28.64 3.46
C TYR A 44 3.02 -28.51 4.53
N ASP A 45 4.20 -28.00 4.12
CA ASP A 45 5.26 -27.60 5.07
C ASP A 45 4.83 -26.37 5.88
N TYR A 46 4.29 -25.36 5.19
CA TYR A 46 3.90 -24.08 5.78
C TYR A 46 2.46 -23.71 5.40
N ILE A 47 1.73 -23.14 6.37
CA ILE A 47 0.44 -22.50 6.13
C ILE A 47 0.63 -20.99 6.36
N VAL A 48 0.33 -20.18 5.35
CA VAL A 48 0.34 -18.72 5.41
C VAL A 48 -1.09 -18.21 5.44
N VAL A 49 -1.47 -17.50 6.49
CA VAL A 49 -2.79 -16.93 6.69
C VAL A 49 -2.80 -15.47 6.24
N GLY A 50 -3.41 -15.22 5.09
CA GLY A 50 -3.45 -13.91 4.44
C GLY A 50 -2.41 -13.76 3.32
N SER A 51 -2.87 -13.31 2.16
CA SER A 51 -2.08 -13.13 0.93
C SER A 51 -1.55 -11.72 0.73
N GLY A 52 -1.61 -10.86 1.75
CA GLY A 52 -1.23 -9.45 1.68
C GLY A 52 0.28 -9.19 1.56
N ALA A 53 0.69 -7.94 1.84
CA ALA A 53 2.06 -7.46 1.69
C ALA A 53 3.13 -8.28 2.45
N GLY A 54 2.76 -8.89 3.58
CA GLY A 54 3.66 -9.77 4.35
C GLY A 54 3.63 -11.21 3.86
N GLY A 55 2.44 -11.82 3.86
CA GLY A 55 2.27 -13.25 3.58
C GLY A 55 2.48 -13.64 2.13
N GLY A 56 2.05 -12.79 1.19
CA GLY A 56 2.15 -13.10 -0.23
C GLY A 56 3.57 -13.31 -0.73
N PRO A 57 4.48 -12.33 -0.59
CA PRO A 57 5.86 -12.51 -1.02
C PRO A 57 6.57 -13.64 -0.25
N LEU A 58 6.29 -13.79 1.05
CA LEU A 58 6.83 -14.89 1.86
C LEU A 58 6.42 -16.26 1.31
N ALA A 59 5.13 -16.46 1.04
CA ALA A 59 4.62 -17.70 0.49
C ALA A 59 5.24 -18.02 -0.88
N ALA A 60 5.33 -17.01 -1.75
CA ALA A 60 5.97 -17.14 -3.05
C ALA A 60 7.45 -17.53 -2.91
N ASN A 61 8.19 -16.86 -2.02
CA ASN A 61 9.59 -17.15 -1.78
C ASN A 61 9.80 -18.56 -1.23
N LEU A 62 9.01 -19.01 -0.25
CA LEU A 62 9.12 -20.38 0.30
C LEU A 62 8.82 -21.44 -0.77
N ALA A 63 7.77 -21.25 -1.58
CA ALA A 63 7.42 -22.15 -2.66
C ALA A 63 8.54 -22.26 -3.71
N ARG A 64 9.16 -21.14 -4.09
CA ARG A 64 10.32 -21.10 -5.00
C ARG A 64 11.56 -21.77 -4.43
N ASN A 65 11.68 -21.85 -3.11
CA ASN A 65 12.76 -22.58 -2.42
C ASN A 65 12.43 -24.07 -2.19
N GLY A 66 11.30 -24.57 -2.72
CA GLY A 66 10.96 -25.99 -2.82
C GLY A 66 10.06 -26.51 -1.70
N PHE A 67 9.51 -25.62 -0.83
CA PHE A 67 8.55 -26.01 0.18
C PHE A 67 7.13 -26.08 -0.38
N LYS A 68 6.30 -26.93 0.22
CA LYS A 68 4.88 -26.97 -0.05
C LYS A 68 4.16 -25.96 0.84
N VAL A 69 3.59 -24.92 0.24
CA VAL A 69 2.97 -23.80 0.93
C VAL A 69 1.49 -23.72 0.59
N LEU A 70 0.66 -23.60 1.63
CA LEU A 70 -0.75 -23.27 1.51
C LEU A 70 -0.95 -21.81 1.93
N VAL A 71 -1.59 -21.02 1.07
CA VAL A 71 -2.09 -19.68 1.41
C VAL A 71 -3.60 -19.75 1.58
N LEU A 72 -4.09 -19.30 2.75
CA LEU A 72 -5.51 -19.12 3.03
C LEU A 72 -5.84 -17.64 3.03
N GLU A 73 -6.64 -17.21 2.03
CA GLU A 73 -7.09 -15.83 1.85
C GLU A 73 -8.58 -15.73 2.14
N ALA A 74 -8.97 -14.86 3.07
CA ALA A 74 -10.38 -14.70 3.45
C ALA A 74 -11.19 -13.92 2.41
N GLY A 75 -10.52 -13.10 1.63
CA GLY A 75 -11.12 -12.37 0.52
C GLY A 75 -11.38 -13.21 -0.71
N THR A 76 -12.02 -12.61 -1.71
CA THR A 76 -12.47 -13.31 -2.90
C THR A 76 -11.34 -13.60 -3.88
N LYS A 77 -11.56 -14.60 -4.75
CA LYS A 77 -10.68 -14.85 -5.89
C LYS A 77 -10.86 -13.74 -6.92
N ASP A 78 -9.84 -12.92 -6.99
CA ASP A 78 -9.40 -12.13 -8.13
C ASP A 78 -10.43 -11.61 -9.12
N PRO A 79 -10.99 -10.44 -8.90
CA PRO A 79 -11.46 -9.65 -10.02
C PRO A 79 -10.28 -8.83 -10.58
N LYS A 80 -9.59 -9.31 -11.62
CA LYS A 80 -8.69 -8.46 -12.41
C LYS A 80 -9.55 -7.52 -13.24
N THR A 81 -9.95 -6.41 -12.64
CA THR A 81 -10.81 -5.39 -13.23
C THR A 81 -10.00 -4.13 -13.54
N GLU A 82 -10.56 -3.24 -14.36
CA GLU A 82 -9.98 -1.90 -14.60
C GLU A 82 -9.77 -1.16 -13.29
N THR A 83 -10.70 -1.30 -12.34
CA THR A 83 -10.60 -0.71 -11.00
C THR A 83 -9.34 -1.15 -10.25
N TYR A 84 -8.94 -2.42 -10.39
CA TYR A 84 -7.68 -2.90 -9.83
C TYR A 84 -6.46 -2.40 -10.61
N GLN A 85 -6.52 -2.44 -11.96
CA GLN A 85 -5.35 -2.27 -12.83
C GLN A 85 -4.89 -0.83 -12.97
N ILE A 86 -5.84 0.11 -13.09
CA ILE A 86 -5.57 1.50 -13.43
C ILE A 86 -5.13 2.27 -12.18
N PRO A 87 -3.91 2.87 -12.16
CA PRO A 87 -3.43 3.60 -10.99
C PRO A 87 -4.38 4.69 -10.49
N ALA A 88 -4.98 5.47 -11.41
CA ALA A 88 -5.92 6.52 -11.06
C ALA A 88 -7.22 6.01 -10.39
N TYR A 89 -7.50 4.73 -10.47
CA TYR A 89 -8.72 4.12 -9.91
C TYR A 89 -8.54 3.57 -8.49
N HIS A 90 -7.37 3.76 -7.86
CA HIS A 90 -7.10 3.21 -6.54
C HIS A 90 -8.13 3.60 -5.46
N ALA A 91 -8.67 4.82 -5.52
CA ALA A 91 -9.69 5.27 -4.59
C ALA A 91 -11.02 4.53 -4.80
N PHE A 92 -11.40 4.28 -6.06
CA PHE A 92 -12.57 3.44 -6.39
C PHE A 92 -12.32 1.99 -5.98
N ALA A 93 -11.10 1.47 -6.15
CA ALA A 93 -10.74 0.12 -5.71
C ALA A 93 -10.91 -0.07 -4.19
N SER A 94 -10.63 0.95 -3.39
CA SER A 94 -10.78 0.89 -1.94
C SER A 94 -12.25 0.98 -1.46
N GLU A 95 -13.17 1.37 -2.32
CA GLU A 95 -14.63 1.34 -2.09
C GLU A 95 -15.36 0.28 -2.93
N ASP A 96 -14.62 -0.49 -3.75
CA ASP A 96 -15.18 -1.60 -4.53
C ASP A 96 -15.47 -2.78 -3.60
N GLU A 97 -16.75 -3.14 -3.46
CA GLU A 97 -17.23 -4.25 -2.62
C GLU A 97 -16.67 -5.62 -3.01
N ALA A 98 -16.08 -5.76 -4.20
CA ALA A 98 -15.42 -6.99 -4.64
C ALA A 98 -13.93 -7.02 -4.27
N LEU A 99 -13.32 -5.87 -3.91
CA LEU A 99 -11.91 -5.73 -3.65
C LEU A 99 -11.60 -5.35 -2.20
N SER A 100 -12.56 -4.78 -1.47
CA SER A 100 -12.28 -4.10 -0.21
C SER A 100 -13.29 -4.43 0.90
N TRP A 101 -12.78 -4.56 2.11
CA TRP A 101 -13.54 -4.56 3.35
C TRP A 101 -13.64 -3.17 3.94
N SER A 102 -14.79 -2.86 4.53
CA SER A 102 -15.11 -1.59 5.20
C SER A 102 -15.06 -1.76 6.71
N TYR A 103 -13.86 -1.62 7.30
CA TYR A 103 -13.77 -1.50 8.76
C TYR A 103 -14.29 -0.16 9.22
N TYR A 104 -14.80 -0.13 10.44
CA TYR A 104 -15.12 1.09 11.15
C TYR A 104 -14.33 1.12 12.46
N VAL A 105 -13.53 2.16 12.65
CA VAL A 105 -12.59 2.29 13.77
C VAL A 105 -12.95 3.48 14.64
N LYS A 106 -12.34 3.55 15.83
CA LYS A 106 -12.42 4.71 16.72
C LYS A 106 -11.10 5.48 16.66
N HIS A 107 -11.20 6.80 16.52
CA HIS A 107 -10.05 7.69 16.70
C HIS A 107 -9.91 8.14 18.15
N TYR A 108 -11.01 8.21 18.89
CA TYR A 108 -11.08 8.66 20.28
C TYR A 108 -11.87 7.69 21.14
N SER A 109 -11.77 7.87 22.46
CA SER A 109 -12.44 7.05 23.47
C SER A 109 -13.60 7.78 24.14
N GLY A 110 -14.59 7.04 24.64
CA GLY A 110 -15.69 7.53 25.43
C GLY A 110 -16.53 8.58 24.72
N ASP A 111 -16.86 9.69 25.37
CA ASP A 111 -17.72 10.76 24.84
C ASP A 111 -17.09 11.53 23.65
N ARG A 112 -15.80 11.29 23.36
CA ARG A 112 -15.09 11.91 22.26
C ARG A 112 -15.07 11.08 20.99
N ASP A 113 -15.65 9.89 20.98
CA ASP A 113 -15.67 9.00 19.83
C ASP A 113 -16.26 9.64 18.56
N GLN A 114 -17.18 10.62 18.71
CA GLN A 114 -17.84 11.36 17.64
C GLN A 114 -17.18 12.72 17.32
N LEU A 115 -15.98 12.99 17.82
CA LEU A 115 -15.26 14.25 17.57
C LEU A 115 -14.87 14.42 16.10
N ASP A 116 -14.48 13.32 15.45
CA ASP A 116 -14.08 13.32 14.04
C ASP A 116 -15.28 13.62 13.12
N SER A 117 -15.09 14.53 12.18
CA SER A 117 -16.13 14.95 11.22
C SER A 117 -16.61 13.82 10.31
N LYS A 118 -15.79 12.77 10.14
CA LYS A 118 -16.06 11.60 9.30
C LYS A 118 -16.75 10.46 10.06
N TYR A 119 -17.12 10.69 11.34
CA TYR A 119 -17.78 9.68 12.15
C TYR A 119 -19.14 9.30 11.57
N VAL A 120 -19.29 8.01 11.28
CA VAL A 120 -20.57 7.43 10.84
C VAL A 120 -21.35 6.97 12.07
N PRO A 121 -22.56 7.54 12.33
CA PRO A 121 -23.33 7.24 13.53
C PRO A 121 -23.57 5.74 13.76
N GLY A 122 -23.20 5.26 14.94
CA GLY A 122 -23.33 3.86 15.35
C GLY A 122 -22.29 2.90 14.75
N LYS A 123 -21.35 3.41 13.95
CA LYS A 123 -20.30 2.59 13.34
C LYS A 123 -18.88 3.03 13.73
N GLY A 124 -18.53 4.30 13.53
CA GLY A 124 -17.17 4.82 13.68
C GLY A 124 -16.66 5.49 12.40
N ILE A 125 -15.36 5.55 12.21
CA ILE A 125 -14.71 6.13 11.05
C ILE A 125 -14.35 5.04 10.05
N LEU A 126 -14.67 5.22 8.76
CA LEU A 126 -14.36 4.25 7.70
C LEU A 126 -12.84 4.05 7.54
N TYR A 127 -12.42 2.79 7.52
CA TYR A 127 -11.04 2.38 7.37
C TYR A 127 -10.94 1.21 6.37
N PRO A 128 -10.81 1.47 5.05
CA PRO A 128 -10.83 0.44 4.03
C PRO A 128 -9.61 -0.48 4.10
N ARG A 129 -9.81 -1.78 3.80
CA ARG A 129 -8.73 -2.77 3.67
C ARG A 129 -9.00 -3.69 2.48
N GLY A 130 -7.96 -4.06 1.75
CA GLY A 130 -8.10 -5.01 0.65
C GLY A 130 -8.55 -6.38 1.12
N ALA A 131 -9.48 -6.96 0.38
CA ALA A 131 -10.16 -8.23 0.64
C ALA A 131 -10.10 -9.17 -0.58
N THR A 132 -8.91 -9.33 -1.14
CA THR A 132 -8.63 -10.16 -2.31
C THR A 132 -7.16 -10.60 -2.30
N ILE A 133 -6.74 -11.45 -3.24
CA ILE A 133 -5.33 -11.82 -3.38
C ILE A 133 -4.45 -10.56 -3.50
N GLY A 134 -3.43 -10.48 -2.66
CA GLY A 134 -2.57 -9.31 -2.50
C GLY A 134 -2.98 -8.39 -1.34
N GLY A 135 -4.16 -8.62 -0.71
CA GLY A 135 -4.64 -7.81 0.40
C GLY A 135 -4.69 -6.32 0.06
N SER A 136 -4.31 -5.45 0.99
CA SER A 136 -4.35 -3.99 0.78
C SER A 136 -3.41 -3.48 -0.33
N THR A 137 -2.46 -4.28 -0.84
CA THR A 137 -1.66 -3.89 -2.02
C THR A 137 -2.49 -3.89 -3.31
N ALA A 138 -3.66 -4.52 -3.30
CA ALA A 138 -4.58 -4.52 -4.43
C ALA A 138 -5.40 -3.21 -4.55
N VAL A 139 -5.53 -2.45 -3.46
CA VAL A 139 -6.38 -1.25 -3.40
C VAL A 139 -5.66 0.02 -2.97
N ASN A 140 -4.37 -0.05 -2.64
CA ASN A 140 -3.57 1.09 -2.21
C ASN A 140 -3.28 2.07 -3.38
N ALA A 141 -2.73 3.25 -3.05
CA ALA A 141 -2.34 4.26 -4.02
C ALA A 141 -0.98 3.98 -4.72
N LEU A 142 -0.50 2.76 -4.73
CA LEU A 142 0.71 2.24 -5.40
C LEU A 142 2.04 2.88 -4.94
N ILE A 143 2.05 3.77 -4.00
CA ILE A 143 3.23 4.55 -3.60
C ILE A 143 4.34 3.63 -3.09
N THR A 144 5.55 3.81 -3.64
CA THR A 144 6.76 3.04 -3.30
C THR A 144 7.82 3.97 -2.75
N VAL A 145 7.92 4.08 -1.43
CA VAL A 145 8.91 4.91 -0.74
C VAL A 145 9.64 4.05 0.29
N TYR A 146 10.98 4.03 0.19
CA TYR A 146 11.84 3.34 1.15
C TYR A 146 11.83 4.09 2.49
N PRO A 147 11.78 3.38 3.64
CA PRO A 147 11.78 4.01 4.96
C PRO A 147 13.15 4.61 5.34
N HIS A 148 13.21 5.30 6.47
CA HIS A 148 14.47 5.82 6.98
C HIS A 148 15.37 4.70 7.54
N ALA A 149 16.68 4.85 7.36
CA ALA A 149 17.67 3.92 7.94
C ALA A 149 17.48 3.73 9.44
N SER A 150 17.14 4.81 10.16
CA SER A 150 16.90 4.78 11.61
C SER A 150 15.77 3.86 12.05
N ASP A 151 14.81 3.53 11.19
CA ASP A 151 13.69 2.64 11.54
C ASP A 151 14.19 1.23 11.80
N PHE A 152 15.12 0.76 10.98
CA PHE A 152 15.71 -0.56 11.11
C PHE A 152 16.84 -0.58 12.15
N GLU A 153 17.65 0.47 12.22
CA GLU A 153 18.64 0.63 13.29
C GLU A 153 17.98 0.54 14.68
N TYR A 154 16.79 1.15 14.85
CA TYR A 154 16.03 1.05 16.08
C TYR A 154 15.66 -0.41 16.42
N ILE A 155 15.23 -1.22 15.45
CA ILE A 155 14.90 -2.64 15.69
C ILE A 155 16.16 -3.43 16.01
N ALA A 156 17.28 -3.19 15.33
CA ALA A 156 18.57 -3.82 15.62
C ALA A 156 19.03 -3.52 17.06
N GLU A 157 18.95 -2.26 17.48
CA GLU A 157 19.31 -1.84 18.83
C GLU A 157 18.36 -2.41 19.89
N LEU A 158 17.05 -2.40 19.63
CA LEU A 158 16.04 -2.93 20.54
C LEU A 158 16.22 -4.42 20.80
N THR A 159 16.55 -5.19 19.74
CA THR A 159 16.61 -6.66 19.82
C THR A 159 18.02 -7.20 20.03
N GLY A 160 19.05 -6.41 19.73
CA GLY A 160 20.44 -6.86 19.66
C GLY A 160 20.75 -7.72 18.44
N ASP A 161 19.87 -7.76 17.45
CA ASP A 161 20.01 -8.56 16.22
C ASP A 161 20.53 -7.68 15.07
N GLU A 162 21.82 -7.83 14.79
CA GLU A 162 22.55 -7.08 13.75
C GLU A 162 21.98 -7.29 12.33
N SER A 163 21.21 -8.37 12.10
CA SER A 163 20.59 -8.62 10.80
C SER A 163 19.46 -7.64 10.47
N TRP A 164 19.04 -6.81 11.44
CA TRP A 164 18.11 -5.70 11.24
C TRP A 164 18.78 -4.38 10.86
N ARG A 165 20.12 -4.30 10.82
CA ARG A 165 20.81 -3.06 10.44
C ARG A 165 20.34 -2.56 9.07
N ALA A 166 20.27 -1.25 8.94
CA ALA A 166 19.75 -0.57 7.74
C ALA A 166 20.39 -1.06 6.44
N GLU A 167 21.70 -1.32 6.44
CA GLU A 167 22.41 -1.84 5.27
C GLU A 167 21.93 -3.22 4.83
N HIS A 168 21.64 -4.14 5.78
CA HIS A 168 21.06 -5.43 5.47
C HIS A 168 19.63 -5.29 4.93
N MET A 169 18.82 -4.42 5.55
CA MET A 169 17.45 -4.19 5.10
C MET A 169 17.40 -3.52 3.73
N ARG A 170 18.36 -2.64 3.41
CA ARG A 170 18.51 -2.05 2.09
C ARG A 170 18.77 -3.11 1.01
N SER A 171 19.59 -4.11 1.31
CA SER A 171 19.84 -5.20 0.37
C SER A 171 18.58 -5.99 0.00
N TYR A 172 17.60 -6.10 0.88
CA TYR A 172 16.29 -6.68 0.55
C TYR A 172 15.49 -5.79 -0.40
N PHE A 173 15.57 -4.47 -0.26
CA PHE A 173 14.93 -3.56 -1.23
C PHE A 173 15.55 -3.71 -2.62
N GLU A 174 16.86 -3.67 -2.73
CA GLU A 174 17.60 -3.87 -3.99
C GLU A 174 17.30 -5.23 -4.62
N LYS A 175 16.97 -6.24 -3.80
CA LYS A 175 16.59 -7.58 -4.25
C LYS A 175 15.17 -7.66 -4.79
N LEU A 176 14.20 -7.02 -4.12
CA LEU A 176 12.79 -7.12 -4.50
C LEU A 176 12.39 -6.13 -5.58
N GLU A 177 13.11 -5.00 -5.74
CA GLU A 177 12.79 -3.97 -6.70
C GLU A 177 13.22 -4.34 -8.12
N ASN A 178 12.40 -3.96 -9.09
CA ASN A 178 12.74 -3.85 -10.51
C ASN A 178 12.51 -2.39 -10.93
N CYS A 179 13.51 -1.53 -10.67
CA CYS A 179 13.43 -0.11 -10.95
C CYS A 179 13.47 0.14 -12.46
N GLU A 180 12.33 0.48 -13.06
CA GLU A 180 12.19 0.72 -14.50
C GLU A 180 12.34 2.20 -14.87
N TYR A 181 12.16 3.15 -13.95
CA TYR A 181 12.26 4.58 -14.22
C TYR A 181 13.69 5.10 -14.36
N LEU A 182 14.68 4.35 -13.91
CA LEU A 182 16.10 4.72 -13.97
C LEU A 182 16.90 3.98 -15.06
N LEU A 183 16.26 3.24 -15.95
CA LEU A 183 16.93 2.41 -16.96
C LEU A 183 17.93 3.16 -17.86
N THR A 184 17.86 4.48 -17.92
CA THR A 184 18.74 5.33 -18.75
C THR A 184 19.97 5.86 -18.01
N HIS A 185 20.11 5.62 -16.71
CA HIS A 185 21.16 6.18 -15.86
C HIS A 185 21.99 5.11 -15.15
N GLU A 186 23.10 4.72 -15.73
CA GLU A 186 24.02 3.70 -15.18
C GLU A 186 24.48 4.02 -13.73
N ALA A 187 24.62 5.32 -13.39
CA ALA A 187 25.05 5.79 -12.08
C ALA A 187 24.02 5.64 -10.93
N LEU A 188 22.78 5.24 -11.23
CA LEU A 188 21.72 5.11 -10.23
C LEU A 188 21.44 3.67 -9.83
N ARG A 189 22.11 2.71 -10.47
CA ARG A 189 22.03 1.30 -10.12
C ARG A 189 22.64 0.97 -8.76
N GLU A 190 23.41 1.90 -8.18
CA GLU A 190 24.03 1.72 -6.86
C GLU A 190 23.00 1.77 -5.72
N ASP A 191 21.84 2.42 -5.95
CA ASP A 191 20.79 2.59 -4.94
C ASP A 191 19.55 1.72 -5.19
N HIS A 192 19.48 0.98 -6.32
CA HIS A 192 18.27 0.32 -6.77
C HIS A 192 18.47 -1.11 -7.23
N GLY A 193 17.41 -1.92 -7.03
CA GLY A 193 17.27 -3.22 -7.69
C GLY A 193 16.72 -3.08 -9.11
N ILE A 194 17.14 -3.97 -10.01
CA ILE A 194 16.73 -3.97 -11.43
C ILE A 194 16.20 -5.32 -11.91
N ASN A 195 16.09 -6.29 -11.02
CA ASN A 195 15.73 -7.67 -11.37
C ASN A 195 14.73 -8.29 -10.38
N GLY A 196 14.16 -7.49 -9.48
CA GLY A 196 13.20 -7.95 -8.51
C GLY A 196 11.80 -8.23 -9.10
N TRP A 197 10.91 -8.67 -8.25
CA TRP A 197 9.54 -8.97 -8.62
C TRP A 197 8.62 -7.74 -8.58
N LEU A 198 9.07 -6.64 -7.95
CA LEU A 198 8.31 -5.41 -7.73
C LEU A 198 8.74 -4.35 -8.76
N PRO A 199 8.06 -4.20 -9.90
CA PRO A 199 8.37 -3.12 -10.83
C PRO A 199 7.97 -1.79 -10.22
N THR A 200 8.85 -0.80 -10.35
CA THR A 200 8.63 0.58 -9.91
C THR A 200 8.79 1.53 -11.09
N ASN A 201 7.81 2.39 -11.29
CA ASN A 201 7.80 3.37 -12.37
C ASN A 201 7.30 4.73 -11.89
N TYR A 202 7.71 5.78 -12.58
CA TYR A 202 7.03 7.07 -12.47
C TYR A 202 5.78 7.09 -13.35
N GLN A 203 4.81 7.88 -12.92
CA GLN A 203 3.65 8.20 -13.73
C GLN A 203 4.08 8.69 -15.13
N ASN A 204 3.47 8.16 -16.16
CA ASN A 204 3.79 8.51 -17.53
C ASN A 204 2.99 9.76 -17.96
N PHE A 205 3.15 10.86 -17.24
CA PHE A 205 2.66 12.15 -17.69
C PHE A 205 3.52 12.61 -18.84
N ASP A 206 2.89 12.83 -19.98
CA ASP A 206 3.48 13.66 -21.01
C ASP A 206 3.67 15.08 -20.47
N LEU A 207 4.92 15.57 -20.52
CA LEU A 207 5.23 16.95 -20.10
C LEU A 207 4.40 17.96 -20.91
N GLY A 208 3.99 17.61 -22.14
CA GLY A 208 3.06 18.41 -22.92
C GLY A 208 1.72 18.57 -22.20
N THR A 209 1.10 17.47 -21.80
CA THR A 209 -0.16 17.47 -21.03
C THR A 209 -0.02 18.24 -19.71
N LEU A 210 1.14 18.12 -19.04
CA LEU A 210 1.41 18.85 -17.81
C LEU A 210 1.56 20.36 -18.05
N LEU A 211 2.24 20.77 -19.12
CA LEU A 211 2.47 22.18 -19.46
C LEU A 211 1.25 22.82 -20.15
N GLU A 212 0.40 22.05 -20.78
CA GLU A 212 -0.88 22.50 -21.33
C GLU A 212 -1.87 22.86 -20.23
N ASN A 213 -1.77 22.22 -19.06
CA ASN A 213 -2.59 22.56 -17.91
C ASN A 213 -1.85 23.55 -16.99
N LEU A 214 -2.14 24.85 -17.18
CA LEU A 214 -1.51 25.95 -16.43
C LEU A 214 -1.67 25.80 -14.89
N TYR A 215 -2.73 25.16 -14.44
CA TYR A 215 -3.00 24.98 -13.01
C TYR A 215 -2.05 23.96 -12.40
N LEU A 216 -1.86 22.80 -13.05
CA LEU A 216 -0.90 21.78 -12.62
C LEU A 216 0.54 22.29 -12.74
N ALA A 217 0.89 22.93 -13.85
CA ALA A 217 2.21 23.51 -14.04
C ALA A 217 2.54 24.56 -12.96
N GLY A 218 1.54 25.35 -12.57
CA GLY A 218 1.68 26.35 -11.49
C GLY A 218 2.05 25.70 -10.16
N VAL A 219 1.31 24.66 -9.75
CA VAL A 219 1.55 23.97 -8.46
C VAL A 219 2.88 23.25 -8.44
N ILE A 220 3.26 22.58 -9.54
CA ILE A 220 4.57 21.93 -9.65
C ILE A 220 5.69 22.96 -9.54
N LYS A 221 5.57 24.07 -10.26
CA LYS A 221 6.52 25.17 -10.16
C LYS A 221 6.61 25.72 -8.74
N ALA A 222 5.47 25.89 -8.06
CA ALA A 222 5.43 26.34 -6.67
C ALA A 222 6.23 25.42 -5.74
N ASN A 223 6.02 24.11 -5.87
CA ASN A 223 6.75 23.10 -5.09
C ASN A 223 8.26 23.13 -5.39
N LEU A 224 8.64 23.25 -6.66
CA LEU A 224 10.05 23.33 -7.05
C LEU A 224 10.72 24.57 -6.48
N ASP A 225 10.13 25.75 -6.70
CA ASP A 225 10.67 27.05 -6.21
C ASP A 225 10.82 27.06 -4.68
N HIS A 226 9.83 26.55 -3.96
CA HIS A 226 9.84 26.46 -2.49
C HIS A 226 10.98 25.57 -1.97
N ASN A 227 11.38 24.57 -2.74
CA ASN A 227 12.47 23.65 -2.42
C ASN A 227 13.80 24.03 -3.10
N GLY A 228 13.94 25.27 -3.61
CA GLY A 228 15.16 25.75 -4.26
C GLY A 228 15.52 25.03 -5.56
N LYS A 229 14.52 24.46 -6.24
CA LYS A 229 14.64 23.75 -7.50
C LYS A 229 13.91 24.50 -8.61
N ASN A 230 14.12 24.08 -9.84
CA ASN A 230 13.43 24.63 -11.00
C ASN A 230 13.06 23.52 -12.00
N ILE A 231 12.29 23.86 -13.03
CA ILE A 231 11.81 22.91 -14.04
C ILE A 231 12.97 22.24 -14.81
N PHE A 232 14.12 22.88 -14.95
CA PHE A 232 15.29 22.29 -15.60
C PHE A 232 15.91 21.20 -14.73
N ASP A 233 15.91 21.38 -13.40
CA ASP A 233 16.34 20.32 -12.49
C ASP A 233 15.47 19.09 -12.67
N LEU A 234 14.14 19.24 -12.80
CA LEU A 234 13.23 18.14 -13.04
C LEU A 234 13.47 17.43 -14.38
N ILE A 235 13.80 18.20 -15.43
CA ILE A 235 14.03 17.65 -16.78
C ILE A 235 15.41 17.01 -16.93
N PHE A 236 16.46 17.61 -16.35
CA PHE A 236 17.85 17.23 -16.59
C PHE A 236 18.54 16.53 -15.42
N ASN A 237 17.98 16.63 -14.24
CA ASN A 237 18.53 16.04 -13.03
C ASN A 237 17.44 15.30 -12.25
N GLU A 238 16.59 14.58 -12.98
CA GLU A 238 15.46 13.80 -12.43
C GLU A 238 15.88 12.93 -11.24
N LYS A 239 17.08 12.38 -11.28
CA LYS A 239 17.67 11.62 -10.17
C LYS A 239 17.77 12.41 -8.86
N SER A 240 17.81 13.75 -8.90
CA SER A 240 17.82 14.55 -7.67
C SER A 240 16.47 14.54 -6.94
N PHE A 241 15.41 14.10 -7.62
CA PHE A 241 14.06 13.98 -7.09
C PHE A 241 13.68 12.55 -6.72
N ASP A 242 14.58 11.60 -6.92
CA ASP A 242 14.34 10.21 -6.58
C ASP A 242 14.29 10.03 -5.05
N VAL A 243 13.09 9.72 -4.56
CA VAL A 243 12.82 9.56 -3.13
C VAL A 243 13.46 8.32 -2.52
N ASN A 244 13.79 7.32 -3.36
CA ASN A 244 14.36 6.05 -2.92
C ASN A 244 15.90 6.02 -2.93
N LYS A 245 16.56 7.13 -3.30
CA LYS A 245 18.01 7.23 -3.16
C LYS A 245 18.44 7.26 -1.69
N ARG A 246 19.65 6.76 -1.39
CA ARG A 246 20.21 6.70 -0.03
C ARG A 246 20.26 8.04 0.71
N ALA A 247 20.31 9.16 0.02
CA ALA A 247 20.31 10.49 0.64
C ALA A 247 19.00 10.74 1.44
N PHE A 248 17.82 10.41 0.88
CA PHE A 248 16.55 10.54 1.59
C PHE A 248 16.39 9.52 2.72
N GLU A 249 16.88 8.31 2.55
CA GLU A 249 16.97 7.30 3.62
C GLU A 249 17.73 7.85 4.86
N ASN A 250 18.75 8.68 4.61
CA ASN A 250 19.61 9.27 5.64
C ASN A 250 19.19 10.70 6.04
N GLY A 251 18.02 11.16 5.64
CA GLY A 251 17.38 12.34 6.16
C GLY A 251 17.46 13.60 5.30
N ASP A 252 17.66 13.49 3.98
CA ASP A 252 17.54 14.63 3.07
C ASP A 252 16.10 15.16 3.01
N GLU A 253 15.96 16.44 2.69
CA GLU A 253 14.71 17.15 2.45
C GLU A 253 14.63 17.66 1.02
N GLY A 254 13.42 17.95 0.55
CA GLY A 254 13.21 18.64 -0.72
C GLY A 254 12.05 18.10 -1.54
N ALA A 255 11.92 18.64 -2.75
CA ALA A 255 10.97 18.14 -3.73
C ALA A 255 11.37 16.74 -4.21
N VAL A 256 10.38 15.86 -4.34
CA VAL A 256 10.57 14.46 -4.75
C VAL A 256 9.54 14.06 -5.80
N LEU A 257 9.87 13.04 -6.58
CA LEU A 257 8.94 12.28 -7.41
C LEU A 257 8.52 11.01 -6.67
N ILE A 258 7.29 10.59 -6.88
CA ILE A 258 6.70 9.40 -6.22
C ILE A 258 6.71 8.23 -7.20
N PRO A 259 7.56 7.20 -6.99
CA PRO A 259 7.49 5.96 -7.75
C PRO A 259 6.26 5.16 -7.36
N LEU A 260 5.65 4.50 -8.35
CA LEU A 260 4.47 3.66 -8.17
C LEU A 260 4.78 2.20 -8.50
N THR A 261 4.14 1.27 -7.78
CA THR A 261 4.20 -0.17 -8.09
C THR A 261 3.36 -0.49 -9.32
N MET A 262 3.92 -0.23 -10.49
CA MET A 262 3.28 -0.50 -11.77
C MET A 262 4.30 -0.97 -12.80
N ASP A 263 3.86 -1.78 -13.75
CA ASP A 263 4.69 -2.26 -14.84
C ASP A 263 4.85 -1.20 -15.95
N SER A 264 5.59 -1.55 -16.97
CA SER A 264 5.85 -0.69 -18.13
C SER A 264 4.60 -0.35 -18.97
N ASN A 265 3.46 -1.00 -18.70
CA ASN A 265 2.16 -0.67 -19.30
C ASN A 265 1.35 0.25 -18.38
N ALA A 266 1.99 0.81 -17.36
CA ALA A 266 1.37 1.60 -16.30
C ALA A 266 0.22 0.87 -15.59
N SER A 267 0.25 -0.46 -15.56
CA SER A 267 -0.72 -1.28 -14.84
C SER A 267 -0.20 -1.63 -13.46
N ARG A 268 -1.06 -1.60 -12.43
CA ARG A 268 -0.72 -2.08 -11.08
C ARG A 268 -0.05 -3.44 -11.17
N HIS A 269 1.10 -3.58 -10.52
CA HIS A 269 1.85 -4.82 -10.45
C HIS A 269 2.49 -4.94 -9.08
N SER A 270 2.00 -5.86 -8.26
CA SER A 270 2.43 -5.99 -6.87
C SER A 270 2.39 -7.45 -6.40
N VAL A 271 2.05 -7.68 -5.15
CA VAL A 271 2.03 -9.01 -4.50
C VAL A 271 1.18 -10.02 -5.25
N ARG A 272 0.01 -9.60 -5.75
CA ARG A 272 -0.89 -10.47 -6.49
C ARG A 272 -0.22 -11.12 -7.70
N GLU A 273 0.44 -10.31 -8.54
CA GLU A 273 1.14 -10.79 -9.72
C GLU A 273 2.28 -11.73 -9.35
N TYR A 274 3.02 -11.41 -8.29
CA TYR A 274 4.10 -12.27 -7.80
C TYR A 274 3.61 -13.64 -7.32
N LEU A 275 2.51 -13.66 -6.54
CA LEU A 275 1.87 -14.89 -6.07
C LEU A 275 1.36 -15.75 -7.23
N LEU A 276 0.55 -15.18 -8.13
CA LEU A 276 -0.06 -15.92 -9.23
C LEU A 276 0.98 -16.42 -10.21
N ASN A 277 2.00 -15.64 -10.54
CA ASN A 277 3.12 -16.06 -11.35
C ASN A 277 3.92 -17.19 -10.68
N THR A 278 4.04 -17.16 -9.36
CA THR A 278 4.70 -18.25 -8.62
C THR A 278 3.85 -19.51 -8.62
N GLN A 279 2.56 -19.41 -8.43
CA GLN A 279 1.64 -20.56 -8.50
C GLN A 279 1.68 -21.23 -9.90
N GLU A 280 1.71 -20.43 -10.96
CA GLU A 280 1.84 -20.95 -12.33
C GLU A 280 3.16 -21.67 -12.57
N GLN A 281 4.28 -21.13 -12.06
CA GLN A 281 5.62 -21.70 -12.25
C GLN A 281 5.93 -22.87 -11.32
N TYR A 282 5.32 -22.92 -10.14
CA TYR A 282 5.54 -23.91 -9.07
C TYR A 282 4.20 -24.46 -8.54
N PRO A 283 3.36 -25.06 -9.41
CA PRO A 283 2.02 -25.51 -9.04
C PRO A 283 2.00 -26.60 -7.96
N ASP A 284 3.05 -27.39 -7.85
CA ASP A 284 3.20 -28.44 -6.83
C ASP A 284 3.66 -27.89 -5.47
N ASN A 285 4.14 -26.62 -5.43
CA ASN A 285 4.70 -26.01 -4.24
C ASN A 285 3.80 -24.89 -3.66
N LEU A 286 2.93 -24.27 -4.45
CA LEU A 286 2.08 -23.17 -3.98
C LEU A 286 0.62 -23.45 -4.27
N THR A 287 -0.15 -23.61 -3.21
CA THR A 287 -1.63 -23.68 -3.25
C THR A 287 -2.22 -22.41 -2.65
N ILE A 288 -3.18 -21.80 -3.33
CA ILE A 288 -3.90 -20.61 -2.84
C ILE A 288 -5.38 -20.96 -2.79
N ILE A 289 -6.00 -20.84 -1.61
CA ILE A 289 -7.44 -20.99 -1.39
C ILE A 289 -7.99 -19.65 -0.96
N THR A 290 -8.91 -19.11 -1.73
CA THR A 290 -9.67 -17.89 -1.43
C THR A 290 -11.02 -18.19 -0.84
N ASP A 291 -11.73 -17.16 -0.35
CA ASP A 291 -12.99 -17.34 0.39
C ASP A 291 -12.80 -18.32 1.57
N ALA A 292 -11.64 -18.26 2.22
CA ALA A 292 -11.20 -19.14 3.30
C ALA A 292 -10.84 -18.31 4.55
N LEU A 293 -11.81 -18.10 5.41
CA LEU A 293 -11.66 -17.36 6.66
C LEU A 293 -11.07 -18.27 7.73
N VAL A 294 -9.79 -18.06 8.08
CA VAL A 294 -9.17 -18.75 9.22
C VAL A 294 -9.80 -18.26 10.51
N THR A 295 -10.19 -19.19 11.37
CA THR A 295 -10.92 -18.92 12.61
C THR A 295 -10.04 -18.99 13.85
N LYS A 296 -9.04 -19.88 13.85
CA LYS A 296 -8.03 -19.98 14.90
C LYS A 296 -6.84 -20.84 14.47
N VAL A 297 -5.72 -20.67 15.18
CA VAL A 297 -4.56 -21.60 15.20
C VAL A 297 -4.84 -22.73 16.18
N VAL A 298 -4.51 -23.96 15.80
CA VAL A 298 -4.65 -25.14 16.64
C VAL A 298 -3.30 -25.54 17.23
N PHE A 299 -3.27 -25.78 18.54
CA PHE A 299 -2.08 -26.15 19.28
C PHE A 299 -2.18 -27.58 19.86
N ASN A 300 -1.05 -28.25 19.98
CA ASN A 300 -0.95 -29.49 20.75
C ASN A 300 -0.68 -29.18 22.24
N GLU A 301 -0.59 -30.23 23.07
CA GLU A 301 -0.35 -30.14 24.50
C GLU A 301 0.99 -29.45 24.87
N ASN A 302 1.96 -29.42 23.96
CA ASN A 302 3.26 -28.75 24.11
C ASN A 302 3.24 -27.27 23.68
N LYS A 303 2.06 -26.71 23.37
CA LYS A 303 1.89 -25.36 22.78
C LYS A 303 2.60 -25.20 21.43
N GLU A 304 2.69 -26.25 20.64
CA GLU A 304 3.20 -26.20 19.27
C GLU A 304 2.03 -26.00 18.32
N ALA A 305 2.07 -25.02 17.45
CA ALA A 305 1.09 -24.83 16.38
C ALA A 305 1.18 -26.01 15.39
N ILE A 306 0.04 -26.71 15.19
CA ILE A 306 -0.05 -27.90 14.34
C ILE A 306 -0.88 -27.68 13.08
N GLY A 307 -1.53 -26.51 12.96
CA GLY A 307 -2.39 -26.17 11.82
C GLY A 307 -3.38 -25.08 12.17
N VAL A 308 -4.38 -24.92 11.30
CA VAL A 308 -5.43 -23.91 11.46
C VAL A 308 -6.81 -24.51 11.22
N GLU A 309 -7.81 -23.94 11.89
CA GLU A 309 -9.21 -24.10 11.54
C GLU A 309 -9.66 -22.94 10.66
N TYR A 310 -10.49 -23.23 9.65
CA TYR A 310 -11.01 -22.22 8.73
C TYR A 310 -12.41 -22.56 8.23
N MET A 311 -13.15 -21.54 7.83
CA MET A 311 -14.46 -21.64 7.19
C MET A 311 -14.32 -21.29 5.71
N THR A 312 -15.13 -21.91 4.85
CA THR A 312 -15.16 -21.60 3.42
C THR A 312 -16.47 -20.94 3.02
N GLY A 313 -16.38 -19.94 2.16
CA GLY A 313 -17.53 -19.22 1.62
C GLY A 313 -17.24 -17.75 1.42
N ALA A 314 -17.98 -17.15 0.50
CA ALA A 314 -17.88 -15.71 0.25
C ALA A 314 -18.57 -14.90 1.36
N ASN A 315 -18.08 -13.69 1.59
CA ASN A 315 -18.68 -12.67 2.47
C ASN A 315 -18.89 -13.16 3.92
N LEU A 316 -17.92 -13.92 4.43
CA LEU A 316 -18.01 -14.50 5.78
C LEU A 316 -17.71 -13.49 6.89
N TYR A 317 -16.93 -12.45 6.62
CA TYR A 317 -16.42 -11.55 7.63
C TYR A 317 -17.23 -10.25 7.73
N GLU A 318 -17.50 -9.76 8.94
CA GLU A 318 -18.38 -8.61 9.19
C GLU A 318 -17.94 -7.32 8.50
N ALA A 319 -16.64 -7.13 8.23
CA ALA A 319 -16.14 -5.97 7.50
C ALA A 319 -16.47 -6.01 5.99
N ASP A 320 -16.90 -7.16 5.46
CA ASP A 320 -17.33 -7.27 4.07
C ASP A 320 -18.66 -6.51 3.86
N PRO A 321 -18.75 -5.57 2.91
CA PRO A 321 -20.01 -4.84 2.65
C PRO A 321 -21.19 -5.76 2.31
N LYS A 322 -20.92 -6.97 1.80
CA LYS A 322 -21.91 -8.00 1.45
C LYS A 322 -22.15 -9.03 2.57
N TYR A 323 -21.55 -8.81 3.73
CA TYR A 323 -21.70 -9.73 4.86
C TYR A 323 -23.15 -9.99 5.21
N SER A 324 -23.46 -11.26 5.47
CA SER A 324 -24.70 -11.69 6.09
C SER A 324 -24.40 -12.77 7.13
N ALA A 325 -25.09 -12.72 8.27
CA ALA A 325 -24.95 -13.74 9.30
C ALA A 325 -25.27 -15.15 8.79
N SER A 326 -26.07 -15.25 7.72
CA SER A 326 -26.43 -16.52 7.05
C SER A 326 -25.46 -16.91 5.91
N SER A 327 -24.43 -16.11 5.62
CA SER A 327 -23.43 -16.42 4.57
C SER A 327 -22.55 -17.60 4.98
N GLY A 328 -22.17 -18.42 4.00
CA GLY A 328 -21.21 -19.50 4.15
C GLY A 328 -21.73 -20.79 4.81
N SER A 329 -20.84 -21.74 4.96
CA SER A 329 -21.04 -22.99 5.69
C SER A 329 -20.78 -22.78 7.18
N GLU A 330 -21.58 -23.39 8.05
CA GLU A 330 -21.24 -23.48 9.49
C GLU A 330 -20.14 -24.53 9.75
N GLU A 331 -19.71 -25.26 8.72
CA GLU A 331 -18.69 -26.29 8.82
C GLU A 331 -17.30 -25.63 8.91
N THR A 332 -16.59 -25.96 10.00
CA THR A 332 -15.18 -25.59 10.18
C THR A 332 -14.30 -26.75 9.69
N LEU A 333 -13.38 -26.44 8.80
CA LEU A 333 -12.39 -27.36 8.27
C LEU A 333 -11.07 -27.19 9.04
N PHE A 334 -10.27 -28.26 9.06
CA PHE A 334 -8.91 -28.23 9.64
C PHE A 334 -7.88 -28.60 8.58
N VAL A 335 -6.74 -27.91 8.59
CA VAL A 335 -5.56 -28.25 7.80
C VAL A 335 -4.31 -28.18 8.67
N SER A 336 -3.45 -29.21 8.57
CA SER A 336 -2.21 -29.33 9.34
C SER A 336 -1.02 -28.72 8.60
N ALA A 337 -0.05 -28.18 9.36
CA ALA A 337 1.25 -27.72 8.90
C ALA A 337 2.33 -28.65 9.45
N ALA A 338 3.17 -29.19 8.58
CA ALA A 338 4.27 -30.05 8.99
C ALA A 338 5.41 -29.30 9.70
N LYS A 339 5.56 -27.99 9.44
CA LYS A 339 6.60 -27.13 10.01
C LYS A 339 6.03 -25.97 10.81
N GLU A 340 5.45 -24.96 10.15
CA GLU A 340 5.00 -23.75 10.84
C GLU A 340 3.69 -23.19 10.24
N VAL A 341 2.94 -22.50 11.10
CA VAL A 341 1.85 -21.58 10.72
C VAL A 341 2.39 -20.15 10.77
N ILE A 342 2.08 -19.35 9.75
CA ILE A 342 2.52 -17.97 9.62
C ILE A 342 1.30 -17.07 9.49
N LEU A 343 1.05 -16.23 10.47
CA LEU A 343 -0.03 -15.26 10.44
C LEU A 343 0.42 -14.00 9.70
N SER A 344 -0.35 -13.61 8.69
CA SER A 344 -0.12 -12.44 7.85
C SER A 344 -1.44 -11.75 7.49
N ALA A 345 -2.39 -11.76 8.44
CA ALA A 345 -3.74 -11.24 8.24
C ALA A 345 -3.86 -9.71 8.45
N GLY A 346 -2.73 -9.03 8.68
CA GLY A 346 -2.64 -7.58 8.87
C GLY A 346 -2.88 -7.13 10.30
N ALA A 347 -2.66 -5.83 10.55
CA ALA A 347 -2.63 -5.26 11.90
C ALA A 347 -3.93 -5.39 12.71
N PHE A 348 -5.06 -5.67 12.08
CA PHE A 348 -6.34 -5.87 12.76
C PHE A 348 -6.65 -7.34 12.99
N ASN A 349 -6.48 -8.18 11.98
CA ASN A 349 -6.90 -9.58 12.05
C ASN A 349 -5.83 -10.51 12.64
N THR A 350 -4.55 -10.19 12.54
CA THR A 350 -3.49 -10.99 13.16
C THR A 350 -3.61 -11.02 14.69
N PRO A 351 -3.74 -9.89 15.41
CA PRO A 351 -4.01 -9.94 16.85
C PRO A 351 -5.38 -10.56 17.16
N GLN A 352 -6.40 -10.36 16.34
CA GLN A 352 -7.70 -11.03 16.51
C GLN A 352 -7.55 -12.55 16.47
N LEU A 353 -6.83 -13.10 15.48
CA LEU A 353 -6.58 -14.55 15.38
C LEU A 353 -5.78 -15.09 16.55
N LEU A 354 -4.77 -14.38 17.02
CA LEU A 354 -4.01 -14.77 18.21
C LEU A 354 -4.92 -14.84 19.45
N GLN A 355 -5.72 -13.80 19.68
CA GLN A 355 -6.66 -13.75 20.81
C GLN A 355 -7.70 -14.88 20.71
N LEU A 356 -8.32 -15.12 19.54
CA LEU A 356 -9.25 -16.23 19.32
C LEU A 356 -8.59 -17.61 19.51
N SER A 357 -7.27 -17.69 19.34
CA SER A 357 -6.48 -18.91 19.53
C SER A 357 -5.94 -19.08 20.94
N GLY A 358 -6.36 -18.25 21.91
CA GLY A 358 -5.91 -18.32 23.30
C GLY A 358 -4.55 -17.68 23.58
N ILE A 359 -4.06 -16.80 22.69
CA ILE A 359 -2.81 -16.06 22.88
C ILE A 359 -3.13 -14.56 23.00
N GLY A 360 -2.93 -13.99 24.17
CA GLY A 360 -3.27 -12.59 24.45
C GLY A 360 -3.26 -12.30 25.92
N GLU A 361 -3.81 -11.16 26.33
CA GLU A 361 -3.99 -10.78 27.74
C GLU A 361 -4.95 -11.76 28.42
N ALA A 362 -4.48 -12.49 29.43
CA ALA A 362 -5.26 -13.55 30.09
C ALA A 362 -6.63 -13.06 30.59
N ALA A 363 -6.69 -11.87 31.19
CA ALA A 363 -7.93 -11.29 31.69
C ALA A 363 -8.97 -11.05 30.58
N LEU A 364 -8.55 -10.58 29.41
CA LEU A 364 -9.43 -10.41 28.25
C LEU A 364 -9.94 -11.77 27.74
N LEU A 365 -9.05 -12.74 27.61
CA LEU A 365 -9.41 -14.08 27.11
C LEU A 365 -10.40 -14.78 28.05
N GLU A 366 -10.13 -14.75 29.36
CA GLU A 366 -11.03 -15.31 30.38
C GLU A 366 -12.42 -14.61 30.38
N GLU A 367 -12.44 -13.26 30.26
CA GLU A 367 -13.70 -12.50 30.13
C GLU A 367 -14.53 -12.99 28.93
N LYS A 368 -13.87 -13.30 27.82
CA LYS A 368 -14.55 -13.81 26.60
C LYS A 368 -14.78 -15.34 26.65
N GLY A 369 -14.37 -16.04 27.69
CA GLY A 369 -14.52 -17.50 27.83
C GLY A 369 -13.60 -18.31 26.91
N ILE A 370 -12.45 -17.74 26.54
CA ILE A 370 -11.39 -18.38 25.75
C ILE A 370 -10.35 -19.00 26.70
N GLU A 371 -9.99 -20.25 26.47
CA GLU A 371 -8.93 -20.92 27.18
C GLU A 371 -7.57 -20.25 26.91
N VAL A 372 -6.83 -19.88 27.95
CA VAL A 372 -5.54 -19.23 27.83
C VAL A 372 -4.45 -20.27 27.52
N ILE A 373 -3.99 -20.29 26.28
CA ILE A 373 -2.80 -21.08 25.86
C ILE A 373 -1.53 -20.37 26.29
N GLN A 374 -1.45 -19.05 26.03
CA GLN A 374 -0.29 -18.23 26.41
C GLN A 374 -0.75 -16.83 26.81
N ASP A 375 -0.45 -16.46 28.06
CA ASP A 375 -0.60 -15.08 28.51
C ASP A 375 0.47 -14.20 27.83
N LEU A 376 0.04 -13.33 26.94
CA LEU A 376 0.89 -12.46 26.14
C LEU A 376 0.21 -11.08 25.96
N PRO A 377 0.26 -10.21 26.99
CA PRO A 377 -0.54 -8.98 27.05
C PRO A 377 -0.30 -7.98 25.92
N GLY A 378 0.84 -8.09 25.22
CA GLY A 378 1.18 -7.24 24.09
C GLY A 378 0.33 -7.47 22.84
N VAL A 379 -0.37 -8.60 22.74
CA VAL A 379 -1.23 -8.90 21.57
C VAL A 379 -2.39 -7.91 21.51
N GLY A 380 -2.49 -7.20 20.39
CA GLY A 380 -3.50 -6.18 20.17
C GLY A 380 -3.15 -4.79 20.75
N LYS A 381 -2.05 -4.65 21.49
CA LYS A 381 -1.58 -3.35 22.02
C LYS A 381 -0.61 -2.69 21.03
N ASN A 382 -0.26 -1.44 21.30
CA ASN A 382 0.68 -0.67 20.46
C ASN A 382 0.19 -0.44 19.02
N LEU A 383 -1.12 -0.43 18.78
CA LEU A 383 -1.67 -0.03 17.49
C LEU A 383 -1.26 1.42 17.20
N GLN A 384 -0.62 1.61 16.06
CA GLN A 384 -0.14 2.89 15.57
C GLN A 384 -0.69 3.16 14.18
N ASP A 385 -0.80 4.43 13.83
CA ASP A 385 -1.08 4.92 12.50
C ASP A 385 -0.37 6.26 12.28
N ARG A 386 -0.33 6.74 11.04
CA ARG A 386 0.09 8.09 10.73
C ARG A 386 -1.07 9.05 10.94
N TYR A 387 -0.72 10.31 11.13
CA TYR A 387 -1.71 11.38 11.03
C TYR A 387 -1.56 12.07 9.68
N GLU A 388 -2.65 12.13 8.95
CA GLU A 388 -2.74 12.86 7.70
C GLU A 388 -3.87 13.89 7.79
N ILE A 389 -3.67 15.06 7.17
CA ILE A 389 -4.71 16.07 6.99
C ILE A 389 -4.65 16.64 5.58
N GLY A 390 -5.81 17.10 5.08
CA GLY A 390 -5.91 17.76 3.78
C GLY A 390 -5.92 19.27 3.90
N MET A 391 -5.31 19.93 2.92
CA MET A 391 -5.44 21.36 2.67
C MET A 391 -5.82 21.59 1.21
N THR A 392 -7.05 22.07 0.96
CA THR A 392 -7.59 22.17 -0.39
C THR A 392 -7.60 23.61 -0.88
N TYR A 393 -7.14 23.78 -2.13
CA TYR A 393 -7.17 25.04 -2.87
C TYR A 393 -8.14 24.94 -4.04
N GLY A 394 -8.94 25.98 -4.24
CA GLY A 394 -9.79 26.12 -5.42
C GLY A 394 -8.99 26.64 -6.61
N LEU A 395 -9.36 26.22 -7.80
CA LEU A 395 -8.78 26.63 -9.08
C LEU A 395 -9.72 27.55 -9.83
N LYS A 396 -9.17 28.40 -10.71
CA LYS A 396 -9.96 29.26 -11.61
C LYS A 396 -10.51 28.54 -12.83
N GLY A 397 -10.21 27.26 -13.00
CA GLY A 397 -10.69 26.41 -14.05
C GLY A 397 -10.51 24.95 -13.67
N GLU A 398 -10.91 24.05 -14.55
CA GLU A 398 -10.89 22.62 -14.32
C GLU A 398 -9.55 21.99 -14.72
N ILE A 399 -9.18 20.94 -13.97
CA ILE A 399 -8.11 20.00 -14.32
C ILE A 399 -8.73 18.70 -14.79
N LEU A 400 -8.02 17.97 -15.66
CA LEU A 400 -8.47 16.66 -16.15
C LEU A 400 -9.89 16.69 -16.76
N GLU A 401 -10.26 17.79 -17.46
CA GLU A 401 -11.58 17.95 -18.08
C GLU A 401 -12.00 16.78 -18.98
N SER A 402 -11.04 16.19 -19.69
CA SER A 402 -11.26 15.05 -20.60
C SER A 402 -11.37 13.70 -19.91
N CYS A 403 -11.09 13.62 -18.57
CA CYS A 403 -11.15 12.41 -17.78
C CYS A 403 -12.50 12.32 -17.06
N THR A 404 -13.33 11.34 -17.40
CA THR A 404 -14.66 11.20 -16.80
C THR A 404 -14.72 10.18 -15.68
N PHE A 405 -13.69 9.33 -15.54
CA PHE A 405 -13.64 8.20 -14.60
C PHE A 405 -14.88 7.29 -14.71
N SER A 406 -15.41 7.12 -15.92
CA SER A 406 -16.59 6.31 -16.20
C SER A 406 -16.39 5.46 -17.45
N GLU A 407 -17.14 4.36 -17.53
CA GLU A 407 -17.18 3.54 -18.73
C GLU A 407 -17.73 4.33 -19.93
N GLY A 408 -17.16 4.10 -21.11
CA GLY A 408 -17.64 4.68 -22.36
C GLY A 408 -16.69 5.74 -22.97
N ASN A 409 -17.19 6.92 -23.28
CA ASN A 409 -16.42 8.00 -23.94
C ASN A 409 -15.50 8.74 -22.97
N ASP A 410 -14.46 8.08 -22.48
CA ASP A 410 -13.43 8.66 -21.65
C ASP A 410 -12.11 8.75 -22.43
N ASN A 411 -11.70 9.97 -22.77
CA ASN A 411 -10.46 10.19 -23.51
C ASN A 411 -9.21 9.78 -22.71
N CYS A 412 -9.23 9.92 -21.39
CA CYS A 412 -8.13 9.51 -20.54
C CYS A 412 -8.02 7.99 -20.47
N LEU A 413 -9.15 7.27 -20.37
CA LEU A 413 -9.18 5.82 -20.44
C LEU A 413 -8.71 5.31 -21.81
N ASN A 414 -9.15 5.94 -22.90
CA ASN A 414 -8.72 5.60 -24.24
C ASN A 414 -7.20 5.81 -24.43
N ASN A 415 -6.64 6.89 -23.91
CA ASN A 415 -5.21 7.14 -23.97
C ASN A 415 -4.42 6.13 -23.10
N TYR A 416 -4.90 5.83 -21.92
CA TYR A 416 -4.32 4.79 -21.07
C TYR A 416 -4.32 3.42 -21.75
N THR A 417 -5.47 2.98 -22.26
CA THR A 417 -5.64 1.65 -22.86
C THR A 417 -4.81 1.45 -24.13
N ASN A 418 -4.74 2.50 -24.97
CA ASN A 418 -4.06 2.40 -26.27
C ASN A 418 -2.55 2.71 -26.20
N ASN A 419 -2.13 3.55 -25.26
CA ASN A 419 -0.78 4.11 -25.23
C ASN A 419 -0.03 3.93 -23.90
N ALA A 420 -0.68 3.38 -22.85
CA ALA A 420 -0.16 3.35 -21.50
C ALA A 420 0.34 4.73 -21.02
N ALA A 421 -0.40 5.79 -21.31
CA ALA A 421 0.00 7.18 -21.10
C ALA A 421 -1.14 8.04 -20.56
N GLY A 422 -0.79 9.23 -20.08
CA GLY A 422 -1.73 10.26 -19.65
C GLY A 422 -2.11 10.13 -18.16
N ALA A 423 -3.18 10.84 -17.79
CA ALA A 423 -3.58 11.03 -16.39
C ALA A 423 -3.85 9.72 -15.63
N TYR A 424 -4.33 8.68 -16.32
CA TYR A 424 -4.67 7.43 -15.67
C TYR A 424 -3.47 6.55 -15.29
N THR A 425 -2.25 6.90 -15.75
CA THR A 425 -1.00 6.29 -15.28
C THR A 425 -0.56 6.80 -13.90
N SER A 426 -1.25 7.82 -13.37
CA SER A 426 -0.98 8.47 -12.09
C SER A 426 -1.94 7.99 -11.00
N ASN A 427 -1.49 8.00 -9.76
CA ASN A 427 -2.37 7.89 -8.59
C ASN A 427 -3.00 9.23 -8.15
N GLY A 428 -2.90 10.27 -8.97
CA GLY A 428 -3.41 11.61 -8.70
C GLY A 428 -2.41 12.55 -8.01
N ALA A 429 -1.27 12.07 -7.51
CA ALA A 429 -0.24 12.92 -6.90
C ALA A 429 0.63 13.57 -7.99
N VAL A 430 0.65 14.90 -8.05
CA VAL A 430 1.34 15.68 -9.10
C VAL A 430 2.57 16.42 -8.60
N ALA A 431 2.71 16.63 -7.30
CA ALA A 431 3.87 17.25 -6.66
C ALA A 431 4.04 16.65 -5.27
N ALA A 432 5.29 16.53 -4.82
CA ALA A 432 5.58 16.10 -3.46
C ALA A 432 6.85 16.73 -2.92
N ASN A 433 6.93 16.87 -1.60
CA ASN A 433 8.14 17.25 -0.89
C ASN A 433 8.22 16.60 0.49
N ILE A 434 9.45 16.44 0.96
CA ILE A 434 9.80 15.92 2.28
C ILE A 434 10.37 17.05 3.11
N LYS A 435 9.89 17.22 4.35
CA LYS A 435 10.30 18.29 5.26
C LYS A 435 10.41 17.82 6.71
N ARG A 436 11.26 18.48 7.47
CA ARG A 436 11.22 18.44 8.94
C ARG A 436 10.17 19.42 9.44
N SER A 437 9.32 18.95 10.36
CA SER A 437 8.40 19.84 11.08
C SER A 437 9.13 20.76 12.05
N ASN A 438 10.26 20.30 12.56
CA ASN A 438 11.19 21.02 13.44
C ASN A 438 12.62 20.80 12.93
N PRO A 439 13.41 21.87 12.69
CA PRO A 439 14.82 21.78 12.21
C PRO A 439 15.76 20.95 13.10
N GLU A 440 15.42 20.74 14.37
CA GLU A 440 16.21 19.94 15.31
C GLU A 440 16.05 18.43 15.12
N LEU A 441 15.05 18.00 14.37
CA LEU A 441 14.83 16.57 14.10
C LEU A 441 15.97 16.03 13.22
N LYS A 442 16.44 14.83 13.55
CA LYS A 442 17.45 14.14 12.76
C LYS A 442 16.94 13.81 11.36
N ASN A 443 15.73 13.25 11.29
CA ASN A 443 15.08 12.86 10.05
C ASN A 443 13.87 13.76 9.76
N PRO A 444 13.53 13.99 8.49
CA PRO A 444 12.25 14.57 8.11
C PRO A 444 11.09 13.71 8.60
N ASP A 445 10.02 14.35 8.99
CA ASP A 445 8.84 13.71 9.56
C ASP A 445 7.53 14.13 8.87
N LEU A 446 7.61 14.98 7.84
CA LEU A 446 6.48 15.38 7.01
C LEU A 446 6.73 14.97 5.55
N PHE A 447 5.72 14.27 4.98
CA PHE A 447 5.64 13.99 3.56
C PHE A 447 4.40 14.71 3.01
N ASN A 448 4.61 15.76 2.24
CA ASN A 448 3.52 16.53 1.66
C ASN A 448 3.36 16.19 0.19
N PHE A 449 2.15 15.89 -0.25
CA PHE A 449 1.89 15.59 -1.66
C PHE A 449 0.57 16.19 -2.13
N CYS A 450 0.56 16.69 -3.36
CA CYS A 450 -0.56 17.39 -3.95
C CYS A 450 -1.37 16.46 -4.85
N LEU A 451 -2.65 16.28 -4.54
CA LEU A 451 -3.60 15.45 -5.26
C LEU A 451 -4.48 16.30 -6.18
N THR A 452 -4.85 15.75 -7.33
CA THR A 452 -5.76 16.37 -8.32
C THR A 452 -7.23 16.14 -7.97
N SER A 453 -7.61 16.34 -6.71
CA SER A 453 -8.97 16.08 -6.20
C SER A 453 -9.26 16.87 -4.93
N ASP A 454 -10.54 16.94 -4.51
CA ASP A 454 -10.97 17.38 -3.18
C ASP A 454 -10.97 16.18 -2.21
N PHE A 455 -9.82 15.90 -1.59
CA PHE A 455 -9.65 14.76 -0.71
C PHE A 455 -9.52 15.17 0.76
N LYS A 456 -10.43 14.70 1.61
CA LYS A 456 -10.49 15.03 3.04
C LYS A 456 -10.40 13.82 3.96
N GLY A 457 -9.84 12.71 3.46
CA GLY A 457 -9.75 11.44 4.18
C GLY A 457 -10.85 10.46 3.78
N TYR A 458 -11.01 9.40 4.57
CA TYR A 458 -11.87 8.27 4.26
C TYR A 458 -13.24 8.40 4.94
N TYR A 459 -14.28 8.49 4.14
CA TYR A 459 -15.69 8.43 4.53
C TYR A 459 -16.49 7.74 3.42
N PRO A 460 -17.65 7.14 3.68
CA PRO A 460 -18.40 6.45 2.63
C PRO A 460 -18.70 7.35 1.41
N GLY A 461 -18.29 6.91 0.23
CA GLY A 461 -18.44 7.65 -1.03
C GLY A 461 -17.37 8.71 -1.30
N TYR A 462 -16.25 8.72 -0.58
CA TYR A 462 -15.19 9.71 -0.75
C TYR A 462 -14.58 9.71 -2.17
N SER A 463 -14.55 8.55 -2.83
CA SER A 463 -14.00 8.42 -4.19
C SER A 463 -14.80 9.18 -5.24
N GLU A 464 -16.09 9.45 -4.99
CA GLU A 464 -16.94 10.21 -5.92
C GLU A 464 -16.45 11.66 -6.12
N SER A 465 -15.76 12.24 -5.13
CA SER A 465 -15.16 13.56 -5.25
C SER A 465 -14.14 13.66 -6.39
N ILE A 466 -13.43 12.56 -6.69
CA ILE A 466 -12.44 12.48 -7.79
C ILE A 466 -13.14 12.64 -9.15
N ARG A 467 -14.33 12.09 -9.28
CA ARG A 467 -15.13 12.16 -10.52
C ARG A 467 -15.81 13.51 -10.68
N THR A 468 -16.32 14.08 -9.61
CA THR A 468 -17.22 15.23 -9.63
C THR A 468 -16.54 16.58 -9.40
N THR A 469 -15.35 16.60 -8.77
CA THR A 469 -14.68 17.85 -8.34
C THR A 469 -13.35 18.02 -9.09
N LYS A 470 -13.36 18.81 -10.16
CA LYS A 470 -12.21 19.03 -11.06
C LYS A 470 -11.58 20.42 -10.92
N ASP A 471 -12.14 21.27 -10.09
CA ASP A 471 -11.71 22.64 -9.84
C ASP A 471 -10.97 22.81 -8.52
N LYS A 472 -10.40 21.71 -7.99
CA LYS A 472 -9.69 21.71 -6.69
C LYS A 472 -8.43 20.84 -6.72
N LEU A 473 -7.49 21.24 -5.87
CA LEU A 473 -6.28 20.48 -5.53
C LEU A 473 -6.20 20.34 -4.02
N THR A 474 -5.80 19.17 -3.53
CA THR A 474 -5.57 18.96 -2.09
C THR A 474 -4.11 18.60 -1.83
N TRP A 475 -3.45 19.38 -1.00
CA TRP A 475 -2.21 18.96 -0.34
C TRP A 475 -2.55 18.05 0.82
N ALA A 476 -2.16 16.79 0.73
CA ALA A 476 -2.15 15.88 1.85
C ALA A 476 -0.84 16.04 2.62
N ILE A 477 -0.94 16.30 3.91
CA ILE A 477 0.17 16.49 4.84
C ILE A 477 0.22 15.24 5.71
N LEU A 478 1.21 14.38 5.50
CA LEU A 478 1.41 13.14 6.21
C LEU A 478 2.50 13.31 7.26
N LYS A 479 2.18 13.09 8.54
CA LYS A 479 3.14 12.97 9.64
C LYS A 479 3.62 11.52 9.72
N GLY A 480 4.87 11.27 9.35
CA GLY A 480 5.57 10.01 9.59
C GLY A 480 6.06 9.90 11.03
N HIS A 481 6.42 8.65 11.48
CA HIS A 481 6.98 8.41 12.82
C HIS A 481 6.17 9.03 13.95
N THR A 482 4.88 8.70 14.04
CA THR A 482 4.01 9.16 15.12
C THR A 482 4.50 8.65 16.48
N GLU A 483 4.34 9.49 17.52
CA GLU A 483 4.76 9.15 18.89
C GLU A 483 3.66 8.41 19.66
N ASN A 484 2.43 8.42 19.14
CA ASN A 484 1.31 7.73 19.76
C ASN A 484 1.42 6.21 19.58
N THR A 485 1.46 5.49 20.68
CA THR A 485 1.51 4.01 20.78
C THR A 485 0.39 3.43 21.63
N ALA A 486 -0.62 4.22 21.97
CA ALA A 486 -1.70 3.85 22.89
C ALA A 486 -2.80 3.01 22.26
N GLY A 487 -2.87 2.95 20.91
CA GLY A 487 -3.95 2.27 20.22
C GLY A 487 -4.01 0.78 20.53
N GLU A 488 -5.20 0.19 20.33
CA GLU A 488 -5.45 -1.22 20.63
C GLU A 488 -6.48 -1.87 19.71
N VAL A 489 -6.36 -3.19 19.59
CA VAL A 489 -7.26 -4.09 18.89
C VAL A 489 -7.65 -5.23 19.82
N ASN A 490 -8.94 -5.33 20.17
CA ASN A 490 -9.43 -6.35 21.10
C ASN A 490 -10.62 -7.08 20.48
N ILE A 491 -10.69 -8.40 20.67
CA ILE A 491 -11.88 -9.18 20.28
C ILE A 491 -13.11 -8.71 21.07
N ARG A 492 -14.28 -8.71 20.42
CA ARG A 492 -15.55 -8.39 21.08
C ARG A 492 -16.23 -9.64 21.65
N SER A 493 -16.05 -10.80 20.98
CA SER A 493 -16.58 -12.09 21.38
C SER A 493 -15.70 -13.25 20.86
N THR A 494 -16.17 -14.48 21.01
CA THR A 494 -15.56 -15.68 20.42
C THR A 494 -15.93 -15.93 18.95
N ASN A 495 -16.76 -15.06 18.36
CA ASN A 495 -17.18 -15.21 16.96
C ASN A 495 -16.05 -14.72 16.00
N PRO A 496 -15.41 -15.61 15.23
CA PRO A 496 -14.30 -15.24 14.35
C PRO A 496 -14.73 -14.38 13.14
N ARG A 497 -16.02 -14.29 12.87
CA ARG A 497 -16.59 -13.51 11.77
C ARG A 497 -16.85 -12.05 12.17
N GLU A 498 -16.85 -11.75 13.46
CA GLU A 498 -17.08 -10.41 13.99
C GLU A 498 -15.79 -9.59 13.93
N THR A 499 -15.89 -8.30 13.52
CA THR A 499 -14.73 -7.40 13.55
C THR A 499 -14.31 -7.10 15.00
N PRO A 500 -13.02 -6.97 15.29
CA PRO A 500 -12.56 -6.57 16.62
C PRO A 500 -12.93 -5.11 16.93
N ASP A 501 -12.85 -4.72 18.19
CA ASP A 501 -12.87 -3.33 18.61
C ASP A 501 -11.50 -2.70 18.32
N ILE A 502 -11.46 -1.66 17.48
CA ILE A 502 -10.23 -1.01 17.00
C ILE A 502 -10.27 0.46 17.44
N ASN A 503 -9.33 0.84 18.31
CA ASN A 503 -9.25 2.22 18.81
C ASN A 503 -7.82 2.75 18.71
N PHE A 504 -7.61 3.80 17.93
CA PHE A 504 -6.30 4.41 17.72
C PHE A 504 -5.89 5.37 18.84
N LYS A 505 -6.85 5.88 19.62
CA LYS A 505 -6.62 6.84 20.72
C LYS A 505 -5.79 8.04 20.27
N TYR A 506 -6.32 8.80 19.30
CA TYR A 506 -5.63 9.93 18.69
C TYR A 506 -5.31 11.05 19.69
N PHE A 507 -4.17 11.70 19.46
CA PHE A 507 -3.70 12.91 20.16
C PHE A 507 -3.81 12.80 21.70
N ASN A 508 -4.68 13.60 22.33
CA ASN A 508 -4.83 13.67 23.80
C ASN A 508 -5.32 12.36 24.45
N ASP A 509 -5.83 11.39 23.68
CA ASP A 509 -6.17 10.05 24.16
C ASP A 509 -4.96 9.10 24.09
N GLY A 510 -3.88 9.54 23.45
CA GLY A 510 -2.67 8.76 23.15
C GLY A 510 -1.53 8.97 24.14
N THR A 511 -0.33 8.61 23.69
CA THR A 511 0.93 8.66 24.49
C THR A 511 1.86 9.81 24.08
N ASP A 512 1.50 10.62 23.08
CA ASP A 512 2.23 11.85 22.73
C ASP A 512 1.89 12.98 23.73
N PHE A 513 2.44 12.89 24.94
CA PHE A 513 2.16 13.84 26.02
C PHE A 513 2.72 15.25 25.77
N GLU A 514 3.72 15.37 24.91
CA GLU A 514 4.33 16.65 24.54
C GLU A 514 3.58 17.34 23.39
N GLY A 515 2.72 16.60 22.68
CA GLY A 515 1.95 17.09 21.54
C GLY A 515 2.79 17.31 20.28
N ASN A 516 3.87 16.57 20.11
CA ASN A 516 4.80 16.67 18.99
C ASN A 516 4.13 16.35 17.66
N ASP A 517 3.26 15.33 17.60
CA ASP A 517 2.53 14.96 16.40
C ASP A 517 1.57 16.08 15.96
N MET A 518 0.85 16.69 16.92
CA MET A 518 -0.04 17.82 16.67
C MET A 518 0.75 19.04 16.16
N GLN A 519 1.88 19.35 16.81
CA GLN A 519 2.72 20.49 16.43
C GLN A 519 3.35 20.29 15.04
N ALA A 520 3.70 19.07 14.69
CA ALA A 520 4.22 18.74 13.36
C ALA A 520 3.18 19.00 12.26
N LEU A 521 1.92 18.61 12.48
CA LEU A 521 0.84 18.90 11.53
C LEU A 521 0.55 20.39 11.39
N ILE A 522 0.61 21.16 12.48
CA ILE A 522 0.50 22.63 12.44
C ILE A 522 1.63 23.22 11.58
N SER A 523 2.87 22.77 11.79
CA SER A 523 4.03 23.16 10.97
C SER A 523 3.83 22.81 9.50
N GLY A 524 3.25 21.63 9.21
CA GLY A 524 2.91 21.21 7.85
C GLY A 524 1.90 22.13 7.17
N LEU A 525 0.81 22.52 7.88
CA LEU A 525 -0.18 23.48 7.38
C LEU A 525 0.48 24.81 7.02
N ASP A 526 1.32 25.34 7.93
CA ASP A 526 1.99 26.62 7.71
C ASP A 526 2.98 26.55 6.54
N ASN A 527 3.70 25.43 6.40
CA ASN A 527 4.62 25.20 5.29
C ASN A 527 3.91 25.19 3.93
N ILE A 528 2.75 24.53 3.83
CA ILE A 528 1.97 24.50 2.58
C ILE A 528 1.38 25.89 2.29
N ARG A 529 0.90 26.64 3.29
CA ARG A 529 0.47 28.02 3.11
C ARG A 529 1.58 28.90 2.56
N ASP A 530 2.79 28.79 3.11
CA ASP A 530 3.97 29.52 2.64
C ASP A 530 4.36 29.11 1.22
N LEU A 531 4.34 27.81 0.91
CA LEU A 531 4.59 27.29 -0.43
C LEU A 531 3.62 27.92 -1.45
N MET A 532 2.33 27.92 -1.16
CA MET A 532 1.30 28.40 -2.08
C MET A 532 1.29 29.92 -2.22
N ARG A 533 1.51 30.68 -1.14
CA ARG A 533 1.58 32.16 -1.16
C ARG A 533 2.81 32.71 -1.87
N ASN A 534 3.98 32.08 -1.67
CA ASN A 534 5.26 32.58 -2.22
C ASN A 534 5.46 32.23 -3.71
N SER A 535 4.67 31.37 -4.25
CA SER A 535 4.88 30.75 -5.57
C SER A 535 4.42 31.59 -6.75
N LYS A 536 3.78 32.75 -6.53
CA LYS A 536 3.20 33.60 -7.59
C LYS A 536 2.23 32.87 -8.52
N VAL A 537 1.52 31.89 -8.00
CA VAL A 537 0.48 31.11 -8.74
C VAL A 537 -0.93 31.66 -8.54
N ASP A 538 -1.08 32.83 -7.94
CA ASP A 538 -2.37 33.51 -7.66
C ASP A 538 -3.25 33.67 -8.91
N TYR A 539 -2.62 33.70 -10.10
CA TYR A 539 -3.39 33.78 -11.35
C TYR A 539 -4.15 32.47 -11.67
N THR A 540 -3.81 31.34 -11.03
CA THR A 540 -4.43 30.03 -11.24
C THR A 540 -5.39 29.64 -10.12
N LEU A 541 -5.31 30.26 -8.94
CA LEU A 541 -6.03 29.89 -7.74
C LEU A 541 -7.20 30.85 -7.42
N THR A 542 -8.25 30.32 -6.80
CA THR A 542 -9.30 31.10 -6.14
C THR A 542 -9.06 31.32 -4.67
N GLY A 543 -8.10 30.61 -4.08
CA GLY A 543 -7.70 30.66 -2.67
C GLY A 543 -7.78 29.32 -1.96
N GLU A 544 -7.43 29.32 -0.68
CA GLU A 544 -7.58 28.19 0.22
C GLU A 544 -9.07 28.02 0.56
N VAL A 545 -9.61 26.81 0.34
CA VAL A 545 -11.03 26.48 0.60
C VAL A 545 -11.23 25.50 1.76
N TRP A 546 -10.16 24.83 2.18
CA TRP A 546 -10.13 23.91 3.32
C TRP A 546 -8.73 23.82 3.91
N PRO A 547 -8.53 24.04 5.23
CA PRO A 547 -9.56 24.44 6.22
C PRO A 547 -10.18 25.82 5.98
N GLY A 548 -9.57 26.69 5.18
CA GLY A 548 -9.91 28.08 4.99
C GLY A 548 -8.96 29.02 5.74
N GLU A 549 -8.74 30.22 5.21
CA GLU A 549 -7.79 31.18 5.77
C GLU A 549 -8.19 31.70 7.18
N GLU A 550 -9.46 31.55 7.55
CA GLU A 550 -9.97 31.86 8.88
C GLU A 550 -9.42 30.98 9.98
N ILE A 551 -8.98 29.77 9.67
CA ILE A 551 -8.29 28.88 10.62
C ILE A 551 -6.81 29.31 10.71
N ALA A 552 -6.56 30.38 11.46
CA ALA A 552 -5.28 31.09 11.48
C ALA A 552 -4.45 30.83 12.74
N THR A 553 -5.08 30.81 13.92
CA THR A 553 -4.40 30.62 15.21
C THR A 553 -4.04 29.15 15.43
N ASN A 554 -3.04 28.91 16.29
CA ASN A 554 -2.65 27.54 16.62
C ASN A 554 -3.78 26.74 17.30
N GLU A 555 -4.65 27.39 18.09
CA GLU A 555 -5.78 26.71 18.73
C GLU A 555 -6.85 26.31 17.70
N GLU A 556 -7.17 27.17 16.73
CA GLU A 556 -8.06 26.82 15.63
C GLU A 556 -7.50 25.68 14.77
N LYS A 557 -6.19 25.71 14.48
CA LYS A 557 -5.52 24.62 13.76
C LYS A 557 -5.57 23.30 14.55
N LYS A 558 -5.35 23.31 15.87
CA LYS A 558 -5.46 22.13 16.73
C LYS A 558 -6.87 21.54 16.69
N ASP A 559 -7.89 22.37 16.82
CA ASP A 559 -9.30 21.92 16.77
C ASP A 559 -9.64 21.34 15.39
N PHE A 560 -9.18 21.98 14.31
CA PHE A 560 -9.31 21.47 12.95
C PHE A 560 -8.62 20.12 12.79
N ILE A 561 -7.35 20.00 13.16
CA ILE A 561 -6.58 18.77 13.05
C ILE A 561 -7.21 17.64 13.84
N ALA A 562 -7.68 17.93 15.07
CA ALA A 562 -8.31 16.91 15.91
C ALA A 562 -9.62 16.37 15.30
N ARG A 563 -10.34 17.18 14.52
CA ARG A 563 -11.59 16.78 13.85
C ARG A 563 -11.37 16.12 12.50
N GLU A 564 -10.26 16.43 11.82
CA GLU A 564 -10.10 16.12 10.42
C GLU A 564 -8.96 15.15 10.11
N ALA A 565 -8.09 14.85 11.09
CA ALA A 565 -6.99 13.89 10.86
C ALA A 565 -7.53 12.49 10.55
N TRP A 566 -6.83 11.81 9.64
CA TRP A 566 -7.10 10.41 9.30
C TRP A 566 -5.80 9.61 9.26
N GLY A 567 -5.89 8.30 9.06
CA GLY A 567 -4.79 7.40 8.79
C GLY A 567 -5.26 6.17 8.03
N HIS A 568 -4.32 5.42 7.47
CA HIS A 568 -4.59 4.18 6.75
C HIS A 568 -3.40 3.21 6.75
N HIS A 569 -2.42 3.45 7.63
CA HIS A 569 -1.17 2.69 7.77
C HIS A 569 -1.08 1.94 9.10
N ALA A 570 -2.18 1.38 9.59
CA ALA A 570 -2.25 0.62 10.85
C ALA A 570 -1.13 -0.42 10.99
N CYS A 571 -0.44 -0.42 12.14
CA CYS A 571 0.67 -1.33 12.43
C CYS A 571 0.87 -1.54 13.92
N GLY A 572 1.81 -2.42 14.29
CA GLY A 572 2.40 -2.51 15.63
C GLY A 572 1.71 -3.42 16.62
N THR A 573 0.58 -4.03 16.29
CA THR A 573 -0.28 -4.80 17.20
C THR A 573 0.25 -6.15 17.66
N CYS A 574 1.38 -6.61 17.10
CA CYS A 574 2.12 -7.82 17.52
C CYS A 574 3.63 -7.51 17.47
N ARG A 575 4.06 -6.46 18.16
CA ARG A 575 5.39 -5.88 17.97
C ARG A 575 6.55 -6.84 18.30
N ILE A 576 7.63 -6.69 17.52
CA ILE A 576 8.94 -7.25 17.83
C ILE A 576 9.56 -6.53 19.04
N GLY A 577 10.26 -7.28 19.91
CA GLY A 577 10.99 -6.70 21.01
C GLY A 577 11.98 -7.67 21.67
N ASN A 578 12.53 -7.26 22.79
CA ASN A 578 13.59 -8.01 23.50
C ASN A 578 13.08 -8.88 24.68
N GLY A 579 11.76 -9.06 24.82
CA GLY A 579 11.13 -9.87 25.87
C GLY A 579 10.47 -9.05 26.98
N GLY A 580 10.21 -7.76 26.75
CA GLY A 580 9.36 -6.95 27.63
C GLY A 580 7.89 -7.43 27.61
N THR A 581 7.10 -7.00 28.59
CA THR A 581 5.70 -7.44 28.80
C THR A 581 4.82 -7.27 27.57
N ASN A 582 5.07 -6.21 26.77
CA ASN A 582 4.28 -5.92 25.58
C ASN A 582 4.94 -6.44 24.28
N ASP A 583 6.01 -7.22 24.36
CA ASP A 583 6.70 -7.74 23.18
C ASP A 583 6.14 -9.10 22.80
N VAL A 584 5.48 -9.16 21.64
CA VAL A 584 4.80 -10.37 21.14
C VAL A 584 5.77 -11.29 20.42
N LEU A 585 6.72 -10.72 19.67
CA LEU A 585 7.61 -11.45 18.79
C LEU A 585 9.08 -11.30 19.19
N ASP A 586 9.88 -12.30 18.84
CA ASP A 586 11.32 -12.14 18.79
C ASP A 586 11.78 -11.49 17.45
N SER A 587 13.09 -11.26 17.30
CA SER A 587 13.66 -10.65 16.08
C SER A 587 13.51 -11.51 14.81
N ASN A 588 13.20 -12.80 14.96
CA ASN A 588 12.95 -13.76 13.90
C ASN A 588 11.45 -14.02 13.68
N PHE A 589 10.58 -13.12 14.13
CA PHE A 589 9.12 -13.15 13.95
C PHE A 589 8.39 -14.25 14.72
N LYS A 590 9.05 -15.04 15.57
CA LYS A 590 8.44 -16.12 16.35
C LYS A 590 7.59 -15.56 17.46
N VAL A 591 6.38 -16.10 17.61
CA VAL A 591 5.48 -15.74 18.73
C VAL A 591 6.03 -16.31 20.04
N ARG A 592 6.20 -15.44 21.04
CA ARG A 592 6.79 -15.83 22.32
C ARG A 592 5.89 -16.77 23.10
N GLY A 593 6.50 -17.78 23.72
CA GLY A 593 5.85 -18.75 24.59
C GLY A 593 5.10 -19.89 23.90
N VAL A 594 5.13 -19.93 22.57
CA VAL A 594 4.63 -21.03 21.74
C VAL A 594 5.65 -21.41 20.69
N SER A 595 5.46 -22.53 20.01
CA SER A 595 6.37 -23.00 18.93
C SER A 595 5.61 -23.14 17.62
N ASN A 596 6.37 -23.16 16.51
CA ASN A 596 5.86 -23.34 15.13
C ASN A 596 4.83 -22.27 14.70
N LEU A 597 4.92 -21.05 15.26
CA LEU A 597 4.06 -19.93 14.93
C LEU A 597 4.87 -18.65 14.75
N ARG A 598 4.67 -17.99 13.62
CA ARG A 598 5.24 -16.65 13.33
C ARG A 598 4.15 -15.67 12.91
N VAL A 599 4.50 -14.38 13.00
CA VAL A 599 3.71 -13.27 12.44
C VAL A 599 4.59 -12.50 11.45
N VAL A 600 4.08 -12.27 10.23
CA VAL A 600 4.81 -11.57 9.17
C VAL A 600 3.87 -10.63 8.42
N ASP A 601 3.60 -9.46 8.98
CA ASP A 601 2.79 -8.40 8.38
C ASP A 601 3.05 -7.04 9.08
N ALA A 602 2.17 -6.06 8.87
CA ALA A 602 2.28 -4.73 9.48
C ALA A 602 2.27 -4.74 11.01
N SER A 603 1.72 -5.77 11.65
CA SER A 603 1.60 -5.84 13.11
C SER A 603 2.95 -5.95 13.83
N VAL A 604 4.01 -6.35 13.12
CA VAL A 604 5.34 -6.67 13.73
C VAL A 604 6.13 -5.44 14.17
N PHE A 605 5.83 -4.26 13.65
CA PHE A 605 6.66 -3.07 13.89
C PHE A 605 6.54 -2.54 15.33
N PRO A 606 7.64 -2.34 16.05
CA PRO A 606 7.61 -1.72 17.38
C PRO A 606 7.30 -0.22 17.31
N LYS A 607 7.72 0.44 16.24
CA LYS A 607 7.37 1.81 15.83
C LYS A 607 7.01 1.84 14.37
N ILE A 608 6.09 2.73 14.00
CA ILE A 608 5.65 2.87 12.61
C ILE A 608 6.80 3.36 11.72
N PRO A 609 7.20 2.62 10.66
CA PRO A 609 8.39 2.94 9.87
C PRO A 609 8.09 3.88 8.69
N GLY A 610 9.01 4.80 8.40
CA GLY A 610 9.01 5.64 7.21
C GLY A 610 7.77 6.52 7.03
N PHE A 611 7.45 6.83 5.77
CA PHE A 611 6.25 7.58 5.38
C PHE A 611 5.11 6.69 4.85
N PHE A 612 5.43 5.60 4.17
CA PHE A 612 4.45 4.65 3.62
C PHE A 612 4.82 3.24 4.05
N ILE A 613 3.81 2.43 4.38
CA ILE A 613 4.06 1.17 5.09
C ILE A 613 4.27 -0.04 4.15
N ALA A 614 3.89 0.04 2.88
CA ALA A 614 3.92 -1.12 1.99
C ALA A 614 5.34 -1.68 1.80
N VAL A 615 6.32 -0.81 1.47
CA VAL A 615 7.73 -1.21 1.31
C VAL A 615 8.30 -1.81 2.58
N PRO A 616 8.20 -1.18 3.76
CA PRO A 616 8.62 -1.81 5.02
C PRO A 616 8.08 -3.22 5.23
N ILE A 617 6.81 -3.48 4.89
CA ILE A 617 6.22 -4.83 5.04
C ILE A 617 6.83 -5.82 4.03
N PHE A 618 7.12 -5.39 2.79
CA PHE A 618 7.81 -6.23 1.83
C PHE A 618 9.22 -6.62 2.32
N LEU A 619 9.95 -5.68 2.94
CA LEU A 619 11.27 -5.95 3.53
C LEU A 619 11.18 -6.94 4.71
N VAL A 620 10.17 -6.80 5.55
CA VAL A 620 9.86 -7.77 6.62
C VAL A 620 9.61 -9.16 6.05
N SER A 621 8.86 -9.25 4.94
CA SER A 621 8.58 -10.52 4.25
C SER A 621 9.87 -11.18 3.71
N GLU A 622 10.76 -10.39 3.09
CA GLU A 622 12.06 -10.88 2.59
C GLU A 622 12.96 -11.38 3.74
N LYS A 623 13.06 -10.60 4.82
CA LYS A 623 13.82 -10.97 6.02
C LYS A 623 13.26 -12.22 6.70
N ALA A 624 11.92 -12.33 6.82
CA ALA A 624 11.27 -13.51 7.40
C ALA A 624 11.52 -14.75 6.55
N THR A 625 11.57 -14.61 5.22
CA THR A 625 11.97 -15.70 4.33
C THR A 625 13.36 -16.22 4.70
N ASP A 626 14.35 -15.34 4.86
CA ASP A 626 15.73 -15.75 5.21
C ASP A 626 15.78 -16.41 6.59
N ALA A 627 15.03 -15.89 7.59
CA ALA A 627 14.95 -16.48 8.91
C ALA A 627 14.38 -17.92 8.86
N ILE A 628 13.28 -18.12 8.11
CA ILE A 628 12.65 -19.45 7.97
C ILE A 628 13.55 -20.43 7.22
N LEU A 629 14.19 -20.00 6.13
CA LEU A 629 15.13 -20.85 5.38
C LEU A 629 16.34 -21.24 6.21
N THR A 630 16.85 -20.31 7.01
CA THR A 630 17.95 -20.56 7.96
C THR A 630 17.55 -21.61 9.00
N ASP A 631 16.39 -21.47 9.62
CA ASP A 631 15.86 -22.45 10.59
C ASP A 631 15.62 -23.82 9.95
N ALA A 632 15.23 -23.85 8.69
CA ALA A 632 15.05 -25.10 7.93
C ALA A 632 16.37 -25.70 7.40
N GLY A 633 17.51 -25.03 7.56
CA GLY A 633 18.83 -25.45 7.03
C GLY A 633 18.91 -25.43 5.50
N VAL A 634 18.14 -24.54 4.84
CA VAL A 634 18.08 -24.42 3.38
C VAL A 634 18.75 -23.13 2.93
N GLU A 635 19.70 -23.25 2.01
CA GLU A 635 20.28 -22.08 1.36
C GLU A 635 19.29 -21.49 0.35
N ARG A 636 19.11 -20.16 0.39
CA ARG A 636 18.16 -19.46 -0.46
C ARG A 636 18.54 -19.51 -1.94
N LYS A 637 17.60 -19.90 -2.81
CA LYS A 637 17.81 -20.10 -4.26
C LYS A 637 17.19 -18.97 -5.08
N ASP A 638 17.66 -17.75 -4.91
CA ASP A 638 17.01 -16.57 -5.50
C ASP A 638 17.31 -16.29 -6.98
N ASN A 639 18.23 -16.99 -7.60
CA ASN A 639 18.86 -16.53 -8.85
C ASN A 639 18.29 -17.13 -10.15
N ILE A 640 17.21 -17.90 -10.13
CA ILE A 640 16.83 -18.71 -11.31
C ILE A 640 15.90 -17.95 -12.28
N ILE A 641 15.22 -16.88 -11.86
CA ILE A 641 14.26 -16.14 -12.72
C ILE A 641 14.90 -15.02 -13.52
N ILE A 642 16.00 -14.49 -13.06
CA ILE A 642 16.73 -13.35 -13.62
C ILE A 642 17.11 -13.57 -15.10
N ASN A 643 17.36 -14.79 -15.52
CA ASN A 643 17.83 -15.07 -16.89
C ASN A 643 16.76 -14.96 -17.99
N LYS A 644 15.47 -15.13 -17.71
CA LYS A 644 14.41 -14.94 -18.72
C LYS A 644 14.00 -13.49 -18.88
N LEU A 645 13.86 -12.74 -17.76
CA LEU A 645 13.60 -11.30 -17.83
C LEU A 645 14.77 -10.51 -18.43
N ASN A 646 16.02 -10.88 -18.12
CA ASN A 646 17.22 -10.27 -18.72
C ASN A 646 17.26 -10.38 -20.25
N GLN A 647 16.63 -11.39 -20.85
CA GLN A 647 16.49 -11.46 -22.31
C GLN A 647 15.51 -10.41 -22.86
N PHE A 648 14.41 -10.15 -22.15
CA PHE A 648 13.46 -9.08 -22.53
C PHE A 648 14.04 -7.69 -22.28
N THR A 649 14.73 -7.48 -21.16
CA THR A 649 15.36 -6.19 -20.81
C THR A 649 16.54 -5.87 -21.73
N ARG A 650 17.33 -6.85 -22.15
CA ARG A 650 18.38 -6.68 -23.17
C ARG A 650 17.82 -6.35 -24.55
N ALA A 651 16.76 -7.02 -25.00
CA ALA A 651 16.09 -6.70 -26.25
C ALA A 651 15.50 -5.28 -26.23
N ARG A 652 15.09 -4.78 -25.05
CA ARG A 652 14.57 -3.42 -24.87
C ARG A 652 15.69 -2.37 -24.81
N ALA A 653 16.83 -2.68 -24.19
CA ALA A 653 18.01 -1.80 -24.18
C ALA A 653 18.63 -1.61 -25.59
N GLU A 654 18.48 -2.57 -26.49
CA GLU A 654 18.91 -2.45 -27.88
C GLU A 654 18.01 -1.54 -28.73
N ASN A 655 16.76 -1.28 -28.26
CA ASN A 655 15.79 -0.40 -28.92
C ASN A 655 15.72 1.02 -28.30
N ILE A 656 16.72 1.44 -27.53
CA ILE A 656 16.74 2.78 -26.95
C ILE A 656 16.72 3.83 -28.06
N LEU A 657 15.70 4.73 -28.03
CA LEU A 657 15.64 5.89 -28.91
C LEU A 657 16.90 6.75 -28.74
N LYS A 658 17.68 6.86 -29.79
CA LYS A 658 18.84 7.77 -29.85
C LYS A 658 18.45 9.00 -30.64
N VAL A 659 18.68 10.20 -30.07
CA VAL A 659 18.46 11.46 -30.72
C VAL A 659 19.76 12.22 -30.79
N THR A 660 20.14 12.68 -31.99
CA THR A 660 21.29 13.54 -32.20
C THR A 660 20.85 14.87 -32.82
N THR A 661 21.48 15.97 -32.45
CA THR A 661 21.20 17.30 -32.96
C THR A 661 22.38 17.86 -33.75
N SER A 662 22.12 18.41 -34.94
CA SER A 662 23.15 18.99 -35.81
C SER A 662 22.56 20.10 -36.70
N PRO A 663 23.29 21.21 -36.93
CA PRO A 663 24.51 21.60 -36.20
C PRO A 663 24.21 22.03 -34.78
N ASN A 664 25.16 21.85 -33.87
CA ASN A 664 25.09 22.37 -32.51
C ASN A 664 26.43 22.96 -32.09
N PRO A 665 26.58 24.26 -31.97
CA PRO A 665 25.56 25.33 -32.08
C PRO A 665 24.93 25.48 -33.48
N CYS A 666 23.64 25.82 -33.52
CA CYS A 666 22.93 26.14 -34.76
C CYS A 666 22.87 27.66 -35.03
N VAL A 667 22.55 28.05 -36.28
CA VAL A 667 22.33 29.46 -36.66
C VAL A 667 20.85 29.62 -37.12
N ASP A 668 20.46 29.07 -38.23
CA ASP A 668 19.11 29.29 -38.80
C ASP A 668 18.23 28.04 -38.68
N SER A 669 18.82 26.88 -38.49
CA SER A 669 18.07 25.62 -38.34
C SER A 669 18.84 24.62 -37.53
N ILE A 670 18.10 23.66 -36.93
CA ILE A 670 18.64 22.52 -36.24
C ILE A 670 17.93 21.25 -36.71
N GLN A 671 18.67 20.18 -36.94
CA GLN A 671 18.13 18.87 -37.29
C GLN A 671 18.23 17.91 -36.12
N PHE A 672 17.13 17.23 -35.84
CA PHE A 672 17.04 16.14 -34.87
C PHE A 672 17.00 14.82 -35.66
N SER A 673 18.02 13.99 -35.52
CA SER A 673 18.07 12.67 -36.16
C SER A 673 17.80 11.56 -35.13
N MET A 674 16.96 10.60 -35.51
CA MET A 674 16.41 9.59 -34.61
C MET A 674 16.60 8.18 -35.16
N ASN A 675 16.85 7.21 -34.31
CA ASN A 675 16.93 5.78 -34.66
C ASN A 675 15.59 5.07 -34.38
N THR A 676 14.47 5.59 -34.90
CA THR A 676 13.14 5.04 -34.62
C THR A 676 12.44 4.58 -35.90
N THR A 677 11.62 3.55 -35.77
CA THR A 677 10.66 3.08 -36.79
C THR A 677 9.24 3.59 -36.54
N GLU A 678 9.00 4.26 -35.41
CA GLU A 678 7.71 4.83 -35.05
C GLU A 678 7.29 5.95 -36.01
N ASN A 679 5.99 6.02 -36.28
CA ASN A 679 5.45 6.87 -37.33
C ASN A 679 5.13 8.30 -36.91
N SER A 680 5.12 8.59 -35.60
CA SER A 680 4.80 9.93 -35.07
C SER A 680 5.42 10.18 -33.71
N GLY A 681 5.62 11.44 -33.38
CA GLY A 681 6.08 11.89 -32.07
C GLY A 681 5.89 13.39 -31.88
N LEU A 682 6.10 13.87 -30.67
CA LEU A 682 6.00 15.28 -30.28
C LEU A 682 7.41 15.83 -30.00
N LEU A 683 7.76 16.93 -30.65
CA LEU A 683 8.97 17.71 -30.31
C LEU A 683 8.56 19.01 -29.64
N CYS A 684 8.99 19.20 -28.41
CA CYS A 684 8.87 20.44 -27.65
C CYS A 684 10.26 21.06 -27.42
N ILE A 685 10.40 22.37 -27.64
CA ILE A 685 11.64 23.15 -27.38
C ILE A 685 11.29 24.29 -26.44
N VAL A 686 12.06 24.44 -25.38
CA VAL A 686 11.92 25.52 -24.38
C VAL A 686 13.20 26.34 -24.22
N ASP A 687 13.05 27.60 -23.85
CA ASP A 687 14.18 28.46 -23.50
C ASP A 687 14.66 28.22 -22.05
N THR A 688 15.71 28.90 -21.62
CA THR A 688 16.26 28.79 -20.26
C THR A 688 15.34 29.31 -19.16
N LYS A 689 14.21 29.93 -19.49
CA LYS A 689 13.19 30.38 -18.54
C LYS A 689 12.00 29.41 -18.46
N GLY A 690 12.04 28.30 -19.24
CA GLY A 690 10.96 27.32 -19.33
C GLY A 690 9.83 27.74 -20.28
N GLN A 691 9.99 28.80 -21.06
CA GLN A 691 9.00 29.20 -22.03
C GLN A 691 9.06 28.30 -23.26
N ILE A 692 7.92 27.75 -23.69
CA ILE A 692 7.82 26.93 -24.89
C ILE A 692 8.04 27.85 -26.11
N ILE A 693 9.05 27.53 -26.91
CA ILE A 693 9.41 28.25 -28.13
C ILE A 693 8.94 27.49 -29.38
N TYR A 694 8.84 26.16 -29.26
CA TYR A 694 8.39 25.30 -30.37
C TYR A 694 7.72 24.07 -29.77
N ASN A 695 6.56 23.67 -30.34
CA ASN A 695 5.83 22.49 -29.92
C ASN A 695 5.02 21.95 -31.12
N GLU A 696 5.52 20.90 -31.76
CA GLU A 696 4.87 20.31 -32.92
C GLU A 696 4.98 18.80 -32.98
N THR A 697 3.89 18.19 -33.46
CA THR A 697 3.85 16.75 -33.74
C THR A 697 4.44 16.49 -35.12
N TYR A 698 5.40 15.56 -35.20
CA TYR A 698 5.93 15.13 -36.50
C TYR A 698 5.36 13.77 -36.91
N GLN A 699 5.34 13.52 -38.21
CA GLN A 699 4.94 12.23 -38.79
C GLN A 699 6.01 11.66 -39.71
N LYS A 700 6.26 10.35 -39.62
CA LYS A 700 7.09 9.54 -40.53
C LYS A 700 8.45 10.14 -40.93
N SER A 701 9.29 10.46 -39.96
CA SER A 701 10.65 10.92 -40.27
C SER A 701 11.68 10.40 -39.27
N SER A 702 12.80 9.88 -39.78
CA SER A 702 13.99 9.61 -38.98
C SER A 702 14.82 10.87 -38.71
N ALA A 703 14.41 12.02 -39.24
CA ALA A 703 15.03 13.31 -38.98
C ALA A 703 13.99 14.44 -39.08
N LEU A 704 14.03 15.37 -38.16
CA LEU A 704 13.18 16.53 -38.07
C LEU A 704 14.04 17.80 -38.13
N SER A 705 13.70 18.75 -39.01
CA SER A 705 14.38 20.04 -39.09
C SER A 705 13.50 21.14 -38.53
N VAL A 706 14.04 21.92 -37.60
CA VAL A 706 13.36 23.07 -36.99
C VAL A 706 14.06 24.35 -37.40
N ASP A 707 13.29 25.31 -37.94
CA ASP A 707 13.76 26.67 -38.23
C ASP A 707 13.97 27.43 -36.90
N THR A 708 15.21 27.76 -36.60
CA THR A 708 15.60 28.51 -35.43
C THR A 708 15.94 29.97 -35.71
N SER A 709 15.70 30.47 -36.96
CA SER A 709 16.04 31.81 -37.35
C SER A 709 15.42 32.90 -36.46
N ARG A 710 14.25 32.62 -35.89
CA ARG A 710 13.53 33.53 -34.98
C ARG A 710 13.84 33.30 -33.50
N PHE A 711 14.65 32.32 -33.15
CA PHE A 711 15.02 32.08 -31.77
C PHE A 711 16.12 33.08 -31.35
N PRO A 712 15.98 33.74 -30.20
CA PRO A 712 17.06 34.50 -29.62
C PRO A 712 18.34 33.66 -29.45
N SER A 713 19.52 34.30 -29.50
CA SER A 713 20.77 33.60 -29.19
C SER A 713 20.75 33.11 -27.75
N GLY A 714 21.08 31.84 -27.52
CA GLY A 714 21.01 31.23 -26.22
C GLY A 714 21.02 29.70 -26.23
N THR A 715 20.86 29.12 -25.05
CA THR A 715 20.71 27.67 -24.86
C THR A 715 19.25 27.31 -24.85
N TYR A 716 18.91 26.25 -25.56
CA TYR A 716 17.57 25.68 -25.66
C TYR A 716 17.58 24.22 -25.26
N VAL A 717 16.46 23.80 -24.72
CA VAL A 717 16.20 22.43 -24.33
C VAL A 717 15.15 21.85 -25.26
N TYR A 718 15.41 20.68 -25.79
CA TYR A 718 14.40 19.94 -26.52
C TYR A 718 13.98 18.70 -25.76
N MET A 719 12.73 18.33 -25.98
CA MET A 719 12.14 17.10 -25.56
C MET A 719 11.44 16.45 -26.75
N LEU A 720 11.81 15.22 -27.04
CA LEU A 720 11.21 14.40 -28.07
C LEU A 720 10.53 13.22 -27.45
N THR A 721 9.22 13.09 -27.68
CA THR A 721 8.39 11.97 -27.21
C THR A 721 7.96 11.15 -28.43
N ILE A 722 8.17 9.82 -28.39
CA ILE A 722 7.80 8.88 -29.44
C ILE A 722 7.15 7.66 -28.78
N GLY A 723 5.85 7.48 -28.95
CA GLY A 723 5.10 6.48 -28.20
C GLY A 723 5.28 6.71 -26.67
N SER A 724 5.68 5.69 -25.94
CA SER A 724 6.00 5.78 -24.51
C SER A 724 7.44 6.21 -24.21
N THR A 725 8.27 6.43 -25.23
CA THR A 725 9.69 6.75 -25.07
C THR A 725 9.95 8.24 -25.21
N ARG A 726 10.67 8.79 -24.23
CA ARG A 726 11.01 10.20 -24.17
C ARG A 726 12.53 10.39 -24.19
N ARG A 727 13.00 11.43 -24.91
CA ARG A 727 14.39 11.87 -24.90
C ARG A 727 14.48 13.38 -24.78
N THR A 728 15.37 13.82 -23.93
CA THR A 728 15.68 15.23 -23.74
C THR A 728 17.13 15.51 -24.11
N GLY A 729 17.40 16.70 -24.52
CA GLY A 729 18.74 17.17 -24.79
C GLY A 729 18.78 18.70 -24.89
N LYS A 730 19.97 19.24 -25.15
CA LYS A 730 20.16 20.69 -25.28
C LYS A 730 20.91 21.02 -26.55
N PHE A 731 20.64 22.22 -27.08
CA PHE A 731 21.41 22.81 -28.16
C PHE A 731 21.60 24.31 -27.92
N MET A 732 22.60 24.89 -28.58
CA MET A 732 22.83 26.30 -28.57
C MET A 732 22.47 26.94 -29.90
N LYS A 733 21.84 28.12 -29.83
CA LYS A 733 21.57 29.03 -30.93
C LYS A 733 22.58 30.19 -30.84
N LYS A 734 23.33 30.41 -31.93
CA LYS A 734 24.24 31.57 -32.09
C LYS A 734 23.48 32.81 -32.48
#